data_785297008c477344923568313aa5c793
#
_entry.id   785297008c477344923568313aa5c793
#
_cell.length_a   1.000
_cell.length_b   1.000
_cell.length_c   1.000
_cell.angle_alpha   90.00
_cell.angle_beta   90.00
_cell.angle_gamma   90.00
#
_symmetry.space_group_name_H-M   'P 1'
#
loop_
_entity.id
_entity.type
_entity.pdbx_description
1 polymer ?
#
loop_
_entity_poly.entity_id
_entity_poly.type
_entity_poly.pdbx_seq_one_letter_code
_entity_poly.pdbx_strand_id
1 'polypeptide(L)'
;MSESIEQQIDRLNQIAVKLYRQSDYSQAVIFAKQALELTQRLRGDNHIDVATRFNNLAQIYKVQGHYSEAEPLLKRALALLSLLENEHRRVALSWNNLANLYREQGRYSEAEPLLKQALNLLQHQLGDEHQDVALIKNNLAELYRKQGRYGEAELFFKQALNLWQRLLGDEDFTVAVSLNNLAALYQDQGRYKEAESLLKQALNLLRHQLRDEHRCFVASSLNNLALLYKEQWRYDEAESLYKEALRLRQRIFGDEHPDVAQSLNNLATLYYDQERYSEAESLLKQALKLRLYLLGEEDPNVVESLNNLAALYYDQERYSEAELLLIQALNLLRCLWGNKHPNVAASLQNLATLLTTTDRPTEALKYRLQATQLQDRTISQVFATSCENDRLVYLQAIRWNFDLFLSLVYGALSDSAEAVQAALDVVLKRKALTATALATRNRALHSGRYPHLTSEFQQLCSLSDQIVYLTFSPLKPNQLINYQKKLAQMQARYDELERELVSQVPEIKLQQQLQTVDRNAVLRELPDGTTMVEFVLFVVFDFKAVRNRGEVRWQPERYLAFVLPAKQPDSVQMIDLGLAEDIDRLVQDFRDSVIPGKPKNTGDLLDFGDWDETLVLEIMKSNTAAGIKLREAIFDPIRPYLSEMKSLILAPDGALNLIPFQILPIDETGKQLLMDEYTISYLSVGRDILRSKVQPTRPASAPLVIADPDFDLTAEQCAESHSTNLSPPLDILNTLGGDRRFERMFGTRLLGESVAKRLKDVRLYLEAEAVESHLTTCQSPRILLIATHGIFFSEPQNKTPTQELTLSRVDLLSKGKIENPMMRSGLALAGANTWLADGSLPKEAGKGFIFAQDVAGLDLWANEITVLSACNTAMGDIKIGEGVFGLRRAFAIAGAKTLVMSLWSVPDKATALLMERFFENCDRGLGRAEALQEAQNYLRTITVKELRQSSLGLEVLKDLLGVKELDLQVSISCQEDDKPLEHPFYWGAWVCQGDTTPLPFPACS
;
A
#
# COMPACT_ATOMS: atom_id res chain seq x y z
N MET A 1 -58.55 -41.31 4.92
CA MET A 1 -57.65 -41.28 6.12
C MET A 1 -57.16 -39.86 6.27
N SER A 2 -57.37 -39.18 7.40
CA SER A 2 -56.91 -37.83 7.65
C SER A 2 -55.37 -37.85 7.69
N GLU A 3 -54.74 -37.02 6.89
CA GLU A 3 -53.28 -36.80 6.88
C GLU A 3 -52.81 -36.42 8.30
N SER A 4 -51.75 -37.04 8.80
CA SER A 4 -51.22 -36.71 10.13
C SER A 4 -50.62 -35.29 10.10
N ILE A 5 -50.62 -34.58 11.22
CA ILE A 5 -50.03 -33.24 11.30
C ILE A 5 -48.55 -33.26 10.87
N GLU A 6 -47.81 -34.32 11.17
CA GLU A 6 -46.43 -34.51 10.74
C GLU A 6 -46.30 -34.59 9.20
N GLN A 7 -47.17 -35.42 8.56
CA GLN A 7 -47.22 -35.52 7.10
C GLN A 7 -47.56 -34.18 6.44
N GLN A 8 -48.43 -33.39 7.07
CA GLN A 8 -48.79 -32.06 6.61
C GLN A 8 -47.61 -31.08 6.71
N ILE A 9 -46.85 -31.12 7.83
CA ILE A 9 -45.65 -30.30 8.01
C ILE A 9 -44.59 -30.62 6.94
N ASP A 10 -44.33 -31.91 6.71
CA ASP A 10 -43.35 -32.36 5.74
C ASP A 10 -43.76 -31.96 4.32
N ARG A 11 -45.02 -32.09 3.97
CA ARG A 11 -45.56 -31.68 2.69
C ARG A 11 -45.43 -30.18 2.47
N LEU A 12 -45.78 -29.35 3.47
CA LEU A 12 -45.64 -27.87 3.38
C LEU A 12 -44.20 -27.47 3.22
N ASN A 13 -43.30 -28.12 3.94
CA ASN A 13 -41.87 -27.86 3.82
C ASN A 13 -41.33 -28.28 2.45
N GLN A 14 -41.73 -29.43 1.90
CA GLN A 14 -41.38 -29.83 0.54
C GLN A 14 -41.89 -28.83 -0.52
N ILE A 15 -43.13 -28.31 -0.34
CA ILE A 15 -43.66 -27.26 -1.21
C ILE A 15 -42.86 -26.00 -1.09
N ALA A 16 -42.53 -25.55 0.12
CA ALA A 16 -41.69 -24.33 0.33
C ALA A 16 -40.30 -24.47 -0.29
N VAL A 17 -39.64 -25.65 -0.14
CA VAL A 17 -38.34 -25.92 -0.78
C VAL A 17 -38.45 -25.95 -2.30
N LYS A 18 -39.54 -26.56 -2.84
CA LYS A 18 -39.78 -26.59 -4.29
C LYS A 18 -39.96 -25.18 -4.85
N LEU A 19 -40.80 -24.36 -4.21
CA LEU A 19 -41.05 -22.95 -4.60
C LEU A 19 -39.75 -22.11 -4.47
N TYR A 20 -39.00 -22.31 -3.41
CA TYR A 20 -37.67 -21.68 -3.26
C TYR A 20 -36.75 -22.02 -4.43
N ARG A 21 -36.67 -23.28 -4.84
CA ARG A 21 -35.87 -23.70 -6.02
C ARG A 21 -36.41 -23.14 -7.33
N GLN A 22 -37.73 -22.85 -7.41
CA GLN A 22 -38.40 -22.20 -8.54
C GLN A 22 -38.35 -20.67 -8.48
N SER A 23 -37.66 -20.11 -7.46
CA SER A 23 -37.56 -18.67 -7.20
C SER A 23 -38.90 -17.95 -6.93
N ASP A 24 -39.96 -18.68 -6.62
CA ASP A 24 -41.19 -18.12 -6.10
C ASP A 24 -41.09 -17.96 -4.58
N TYR A 25 -40.29 -17.00 -4.19
CA TYR A 25 -39.97 -16.75 -2.78
C TYR A 25 -41.17 -16.25 -1.98
N SER A 26 -42.06 -15.52 -2.62
CA SER A 26 -43.27 -15.00 -1.99
C SER A 26 -44.20 -16.14 -1.54
N GLN A 27 -44.43 -17.12 -2.39
CA GLN A 27 -45.20 -18.30 -2.04
C GLN A 27 -44.41 -19.19 -1.08
N ALA A 28 -43.11 -19.31 -1.28
CA ALA A 28 -42.25 -20.11 -0.39
C ALA A 28 -42.34 -19.65 1.08
N VAL A 29 -42.37 -18.30 1.33
CA VAL A 29 -42.57 -17.73 2.67
C VAL A 29 -43.90 -18.17 3.28
N ILE A 30 -44.97 -18.15 2.52
CA ILE A 30 -46.30 -18.51 3.02
C ILE A 30 -46.32 -19.96 3.52
N PHE A 31 -45.83 -20.90 2.71
CA PHE A 31 -45.77 -22.30 3.08
C PHE A 31 -44.75 -22.59 4.20
N ALA A 32 -43.63 -21.88 4.23
CA ALA A 32 -42.66 -22.02 5.31
C ALA A 32 -43.19 -21.51 6.66
N LYS A 33 -43.97 -20.39 6.66
CA LYS A 33 -44.66 -19.89 7.86
C LYS A 33 -45.70 -20.88 8.36
N GLN A 34 -46.50 -21.46 7.46
CA GLN A 34 -47.49 -22.46 7.82
C GLN A 34 -46.83 -23.73 8.42
N ALA A 35 -45.72 -24.17 7.82
CA ALA A 35 -44.95 -25.31 8.34
C ALA A 35 -44.37 -25.00 9.74
N LEU A 36 -43.85 -23.77 9.97
CA LEU A 36 -43.35 -23.31 11.24
C LEU A 36 -44.47 -23.30 12.30
N GLU A 37 -45.62 -22.72 12.02
CA GLU A 37 -46.75 -22.61 12.94
C GLU A 37 -47.28 -24.03 13.36
N LEU A 38 -47.43 -24.92 12.40
CA LEU A 38 -47.82 -26.31 12.71
C LEU A 38 -46.74 -27.04 13.52
N THR A 39 -45.47 -26.83 13.25
CA THR A 39 -44.38 -27.41 14.02
C THR A 39 -44.38 -26.91 15.46
N GLN A 40 -44.59 -25.62 15.68
CA GLN A 40 -44.72 -25.03 17.01
C GLN A 40 -45.92 -25.57 17.80
N ARG A 41 -47.07 -25.72 17.12
CA ARG A 41 -48.26 -26.30 17.75
C ARG A 41 -48.04 -27.77 18.13
N LEU A 42 -47.35 -28.56 17.30
CA LEU A 42 -47.14 -29.99 17.52
C LEU A 42 -46.05 -30.28 18.55
N ARG A 43 -44.94 -29.55 18.50
CA ARG A 43 -43.71 -29.87 19.24
C ARG A 43 -43.41 -28.88 20.37
N GLY A 44 -44.14 -27.74 20.40
CA GLY A 44 -43.81 -26.61 21.28
C GLY A 44 -42.67 -25.74 20.76
N ASP A 45 -42.56 -24.51 21.32
CA ASP A 45 -41.66 -23.50 20.84
C ASP A 45 -40.17 -23.82 21.00
N ASN A 46 -39.82 -24.72 21.92
CA ASN A 46 -38.42 -25.03 22.29
C ASN A 46 -37.92 -26.35 21.64
N HIS A 47 -38.52 -26.76 20.56
CA HIS A 47 -38.11 -28.00 19.89
C HIS A 47 -37.14 -27.74 18.75
N ILE A 48 -36.25 -28.72 18.50
CA ILE A 48 -35.20 -28.65 17.46
C ILE A 48 -35.75 -28.42 16.04
N ASP A 49 -36.91 -29.01 15.75
CA ASP A 49 -37.57 -28.84 14.46
C ASP A 49 -38.02 -27.38 14.25
N VAL A 50 -38.42 -26.69 15.32
CA VAL A 50 -38.76 -25.27 15.26
C VAL A 50 -37.53 -24.42 14.89
N ALA A 51 -36.36 -24.72 15.48
CA ALA A 51 -35.12 -24.05 15.09
C ALA A 51 -34.76 -24.28 13.63
N THR A 52 -34.98 -25.50 13.11
CA THR A 52 -34.77 -25.81 11.70
C THR A 52 -35.72 -25.00 10.79
N ARG A 53 -37.01 -24.85 11.18
CA ARG A 53 -37.98 -24.02 10.42
C ARG A 53 -37.60 -22.54 10.45
N PHE A 54 -37.13 -22.03 11.59
CA PHE A 54 -36.61 -20.66 11.66
C PHE A 54 -35.45 -20.45 10.69
N ASN A 55 -34.46 -21.36 10.65
CA ASN A 55 -33.33 -21.26 9.70
C ASN A 55 -33.81 -21.27 8.25
N ASN A 56 -34.77 -22.17 7.88
CA ASN A 56 -35.30 -22.30 6.53
C ASN A 56 -36.04 -21.02 6.11
N LEU A 57 -36.94 -20.50 6.96
CA LEU A 57 -37.69 -19.28 6.70
C LEU A 57 -36.73 -18.06 6.59
N ALA A 58 -35.73 -17.98 7.45
CA ALA A 58 -34.72 -16.94 7.39
C ALA A 58 -33.93 -16.96 6.09
N GLN A 59 -33.59 -18.14 5.54
CA GLN A 59 -32.90 -18.23 4.24
C GLN A 59 -33.77 -17.70 3.10
N ILE A 60 -35.09 -17.94 3.14
CA ILE A 60 -36.00 -17.40 2.12
C ILE A 60 -36.03 -15.87 2.22
N TYR A 61 -36.19 -15.30 3.43
CA TYR A 61 -36.12 -13.86 3.64
C TYR A 61 -34.81 -13.24 3.23
N LYS A 62 -33.69 -13.93 3.53
CA LYS A 62 -32.34 -13.45 3.13
C LYS A 62 -32.24 -13.28 1.61
N VAL A 63 -32.73 -14.25 0.84
CA VAL A 63 -32.70 -14.15 -0.63
C VAL A 63 -33.58 -13.04 -1.17
N GLN A 64 -34.70 -12.73 -0.48
CA GLN A 64 -35.56 -11.56 -0.80
C GLN A 64 -34.98 -10.21 -0.35
N GLY A 65 -33.80 -10.18 0.29
CA GLY A 65 -33.24 -8.94 0.86
C GLY A 65 -33.89 -8.49 2.17
N HIS A 66 -34.86 -9.24 2.69
CA HIS A 66 -35.61 -8.92 3.94
C HIS A 66 -34.76 -9.31 5.17
N TYR A 67 -33.63 -8.62 5.33
CA TYR A 67 -32.61 -8.96 6.37
C TYR A 67 -33.10 -8.65 7.77
N SER A 68 -33.98 -7.66 7.94
CA SER A 68 -34.62 -7.29 9.21
C SER A 68 -35.51 -8.42 9.76
N GLU A 69 -36.15 -9.19 8.90
CA GLU A 69 -36.96 -10.35 9.25
C GLU A 69 -36.11 -11.61 9.42
N ALA A 70 -35.04 -11.76 8.64
CA ALA A 70 -34.17 -12.94 8.67
C ALA A 70 -33.33 -13.00 9.95
N GLU A 71 -32.77 -11.87 10.41
CA GLU A 71 -31.84 -11.82 11.55
C GLU A 71 -32.48 -12.32 12.87
N PRO A 72 -33.67 -11.85 13.28
CA PRO A 72 -34.28 -12.35 14.51
C PRO A 72 -34.62 -13.84 14.44
N LEU A 73 -34.99 -14.37 13.29
CA LEU A 73 -35.26 -15.81 13.11
C LEU A 73 -33.98 -16.65 13.30
N LEU A 74 -32.85 -16.23 12.69
CA LEU A 74 -31.55 -16.89 12.89
C LEU A 74 -31.09 -16.83 14.33
N LYS A 75 -31.26 -15.71 14.99
CA LYS A 75 -30.92 -15.55 16.44
C LYS A 75 -31.79 -16.45 17.33
N ARG A 76 -33.08 -16.56 17.02
CA ARG A 76 -33.97 -17.48 17.75
C ARG A 76 -33.61 -18.95 17.51
N ALA A 77 -33.32 -19.31 16.24
CA ALA A 77 -32.87 -20.66 15.91
C ALA A 77 -31.59 -21.03 16.68
N LEU A 78 -30.61 -20.09 16.69
CA LEU A 78 -29.36 -20.29 17.42
C LEU A 78 -29.58 -20.42 18.93
N ALA A 79 -30.37 -19.55 19.53
CA ALA A 79 -30.68 -19.63 20.95
C ALA A 79 -31.31 -20.97 21.35
N LEU A 80 -32.26 -21.47 20.54
CA LEU A 80 -32.88 -22.79 20.77
C LEU A 80 -31.87 -23.92 20.65
N LEU A 81 -31.04 -23.91 19.61
CA LEU A 81 -30.05 -24.97 19.39
C LEU A 81 -28.95 -24.98 20.47
N SER A 82 -28.60 -23.81 21.01
CA SER A 82 -27.59 -23.66 22.07
C SER A 82 -28.05 -24.22 23.42
N LEU A 83 -29.35 -24.38 23.63
CA LEU A 83 -29.94 -24.99 24.85
C LEU A 83 -29.98 -26.54 24.79
N LEU A 84 -29.74 -27.10 23.60
CA LEU A 84 -29.85 -28.55 23.38
C LEU A 84 -28.45 -29.17 23.43
N GLU A 85 -28.28 -30.15 24.33
CA GLU A 85 -27.06 -30.95 24.41
C GLU A 85 -26.88 -31.77 23.13
N ASN A 86 -25.62 -31.90 22.64
CA ASN A 86 -25.23 -32.68 21.47
C ASN A 86 -25.63 -32.12 20.06
N GLU A 87 -26.16 -30.91 19.95
CA GLU A 87 -26.52 -30.30 18.65
C GLU A 87 -25.42 -29.40 18.04
N HIS A 88 -24.17 -29.66 18.39
CA HIS A 88 -23.01 -28.85 18.03
C HIS A 88 -22.89 -28.54 16.52
N ARG A 89 -23.14 -29.55 15.67
CA ARG A 89 -23.13 -29.37 14.20
C ARG A 89 -24.20 -28.36 13.74
N ARG A 90 -25.42 -28.44 14.28
CA ARG A 90 -26.50 -27.51 13.90
C ARG A 90 -26.28 -26.12 14.44
N VAL A 91 -25.68 -25.99 15.63
CA VAL A 91 -25.26 -24.70 16.19
C VAL A 91 -24.25 -24.04 15.26
N ALA A 92 -23.21 -24.79 14.82
CA ALA A 92 -22.20 -24.27 13.91
C ALA A 92 -22.77 -23.84 12.56
N LEU A 93 -23.70 -24.59 11.97
CA LEU A 93 -24.38 -24.22 10.74
C LEU A 93 -25.30 -23.00 10.92
N SER A 94 -25.90 -22.82 12.10
CA SER A 94 -26.69 -21.62 12.41
C SER A 94 -25.81 -20.38 12.59
N TRP A 95 -24.64 -20.51 13.21
CA TRP A 95 -23.63 -19.44 13.21
C TRP A 95 -23.19 -19.07 11.79
N ASN A 96 -22.95 -20.07 10.95
CA ASN A 96 -22.61 -19.86 9.54
C ASN A 96 -23.72 -19.10 8.79
N ASN A 97 -24.99 -19.46 9.01
CA ASN A 97 -26.12 -18.79 8.37
C ASN A 97 -26.25 -17.33 8.81
N LEU A 98 -26.09 -17.06 10.11
CA LEU A 98 -26.10 -15.70 10.66
C LEU A 98 -24.91 -14.87 10.18
N ALA A 99 -23.74 -15.49 10.12
CA ALA A 99 -22.54 -14.84 9.59
C ALA A 99 -22.66 -14.48 8.11
N ASN A 100 -23.25 -15.37 7.30
CA ASN A 100 -23.54 -15.08 5.90
C ASN A 100 -24.53 -13.92 5.73
N LEU A 101 -25.54 -13.81 6.60
CA LEU A 101 -26.45 -12.67 6.63
C LEU A 101 -25.68 -11.38 6.95
N TYR A 102 -24.84 -11.39 7.98
CA TYR A 102 -24.03 -10.23 8.34
C TYR A 102 -23.03 -9.85 7.24
N ARG A 103 -22.44 -10.83 6.53
CA ARG A 103 -21.59 -10.58 5.37
C ARG A 103 -22.35 -9.83 4.26
N GLU A 104 -23.57 -10.23 3.92
CA GLU A 104 -24.38 -9.54 2.92
C GLU A 104 -24.74 -8.11 3.36
N GLN A 105 -24.88 -7.87 4.65
CA GLN A 105 -25.10 -6.54 5.22
C GLN A 105 -23.84 -5.70 5.37
N GLY A 106 -22.65 -6.20 4.98
CA GLY A 106 -21.36 -5.52 5.19
C GLY A 106 -20.91 -5.44 6.65
N ARG A 107 -21.55 -6.20 7.56
CA ARG A 107 -21.25 -6.29 9.01
C ARG A 107 -20.15 -7.31 9.27
N TYR A 108 -19.01 -7.12 8.62
CA TYR A 108 -17.92 -8.10 8.60
C TYR A 108 -17.34 -8.41 9.98
N SER A 109 -17.24 -7.41 10.85
CA SER A 109 -16.75 -7.56 12.23
C SER A 109 -17.63 -8.45 13.10
N GLU A 110 -18.91 -8.60 12.75
CA GLU A 110 -19.84 -9.50 13.44
C GLU A 110 -19.88 -10.88 12.78
N ALA A 111 -19.66 -10.97 11.49
CA ALA A 111 -19.64 -12.23 10.74
C ALA A 111 -18.42 -13.10 11.07
N GLU A 112 -17.22 -12.51 11.15
CA GLU A 112 -15.97 -13.23 11.32
C GLU A 112 -15.92 -14.08 12.62
N PRO A 113 -16.25 -13.53 13.81
CA PRO A 113 -16.24 -14.32 15.05
C PRO A 113 -17.16 -15.53 14.98
N LEU A 114 -18.33 -15.39 14.34
CA LEU A 114 -19.29 -16.51 14.21
C LEU A 114 -18.75 -17.64 13.32
N LEU A 115 -18.11 -17.29 12.20
CA LEU A 115 -17.49 -18.29 11.33
C LEU A 115 -16.30 -18.97 12.01
N LYS A 116 -15.48 -18.24 12.75
CA LYS A 116 -14.37 -18.83 13.53
C LYS A 116 -14.87 -19.75 14.64
N GLN A 117 -15.93 -19.35 15.37
CA GLN A 117 -16.56 -20.23 16.36
C GLN A 117 -17.14 -21.48 15.72
N ALA A 118 -17.80 -21.34 14.57
CA ALA A 118 -18.33 -22.47 13.82
C ALA A 118 -17.22 -23.44 13.38
N LEU A 119 -16.10 -22.90 12.85
CA LEU A 119 -14.95 -23.68 12.42
C LEU A 119 -14.35 -24.47 13.59
N ASN A 120 -14.04 -23.78 14.70
CA ASN A 120 -13.44 -24.40 15.89
C ASN A 120 -14.34 -25.51 16.45
N LEU A 121 -15.66 -25.27 16.53
CA LEU A 121 -16.61 -26.25 17.03
C LEU A 121 -16.67 -27.48 16.13
N LEU A 122 -16.72 -27.31 14.81
CA LEU A 122 -16.75 -28.43 13.86
C LEU A 122 -15.45 -29.24 13.85
N GLN A 123 -14.29 -28.54 13.90
CA GLN A 123 -12.98 -29.19 13.97
C GLN A 123 -12.85 -30.05 15.24
N HIS A 124 -13.30 -29.53 16.39
CA HIS A 124 -13.27 -30.26 17.65
C HIS A 124 -14.21 -31.49 17.63
N GLN A 125 -15.39 -31.36 17.01
CA GLN A 125 -16.42 -32.44 17.06
C GLN A 125 -16.26 -33.45 15.94
N LEU A 126 -15.88 -33.04 14.73
CA LEU A 126 -15.88 -33.86 13.52
C LEU A 126 -14.47 -34.11 12.97
N GLY A 127 -13.46 -33.44 13.55
CA GLY A 127 -12.10 -33.47 13.04
C GLY A 127 -11.90 -32.50 11.84
N ASP A 128 -10.63 -32.32 11.46
CA ASP A 128 -10.26 -31.43 10.36
C ASP A 128 -10.71 -31.90 8.98
N GLU A 129 -10.93 -33.20 8.82
CA GLU A 129 -11.29 -33.85 7.56
C GLU A 129 -12.79 -34.07 7.45
N HIS A 130 -13.58 -33.01 7.45
CA HIS A 130 -15.03 -33.08 7.30
C HIS A 130 -15.54 -32.03 6.28
N GLN A 131 -16.57 -32.39 5.48
CA GLN A 131 -17.13 -31.50 4.46
C GLN A 131 -17.67 -30.16 5.03
N ASP A 132 -18.25 -30.18 6.24
CA ASP A 132 -18.76 -28.97 6.88
C ASP A 132 -17.60 -28.01 7.28
N VAL A 133 -16.42 -28.58 7.64
CA VAL A 133 -15.20 -27.78 7.90
C VAL A 133 -14.75 -27.09 6.62
N ALA A 134 -14.78 -27.79 5.47
CA ALA A 134 -14.48 -27.18 4.18
C ALA A 134 -15.48 -26.07 3.82
N LEU A 135 -16.77 -26.29 4.10
CA LEU A 135 -17.81 -25.26 3.87
C LEU A 135 -17.54 -23.98 4.67
N ILE A 136 -17.24 -24.10 5.96
CA ILE A 136 -16.96 -22.91 6.80
C ILE A 136 -15.67 -22.23 6.33
N LYS A 137 -14.62 -23.00 5.98
CA LYS A 137 -13.38 -22.43 5.40
C LYS A 137 -13.67 -21.64 4.13
N ASN A 138 -14.49 -22.17 3.22
CA ASN A 138 -14.89 -21.46 2.00
C ASN A 138 -15.65 -20.15 2.31
N ASN A 139 -16.54 -20.17 3.30
CA ASN A 139 -17.30 -18.99 3.69
C ASN A 139 -16.44 -17.95 4.41
N LEU A 140 -15.44 -18.36 5.19
CA LEU A 140 -14.40 -17.48 5.74
C LEU A 140 -13.58 -16.86 4.60
N ALA A 141 -13.18 -17.66 3.61
CA ALA A 141 -12.44 -17.15 2.45
C ALA A 141 -13.22 -16.08 1.69
N GLU A 142 -14.52 -16.31 1.46
CA GLU A 142 -15.39 -15.32 0.81
C GLU A 142 -15.56 -14.05 1.66
N LEU A 143 -15.68 -14.19 2.98
CA LEU A 143 -15.70 -13.05 3.90
C LEU A 143 -14.40 -12.24 3.79
N TYR A 144 -13.25 -12.91 3.82
CA TYR A 144 -11.95 -12.28 3.70
C TYR A 144 -11.75 -11.60 2.33
N ARG A 145 -12.21 -12.23 1.25
CA ARG A 145 -12.22 -11.63 -0.09
C ARG A 145 -12.98 -10.30 -0.11
N LYS A 146 -14.19 -10.27 0.50
CA LYS A 146 -15.00 -9.05 0.63
C LYS A 146 -14.37 -7.98 1.53
N GLN A 147 -13.52 -8.39 2.46
CA GLN A 147 -12.74 -7.50 3.32
C GLN A 147 -11.43 -7.01 2.66
N GLY A 148 -11.07 -7.47 1.46
CA GLY A 148 -9.78 -7.18 0.83
C GLY A 148 -8.60 -7.94 1.45
N ARG A 149 -8.84 -8.93 2.29
CA ARG A 149 -7.83 -9.82 2.94
C ARG A 149 -7.50 -10.98 2.02
N TYR A 150 -6.91 -10.65 0.88
CA TYR A 150 -6.76 -11.60 -0.22
C TYR A 150 -5.84 -12.78 0.10
N GLY A 151 -4.80 -12.58 0.89
CA GLY A 151 -3.88 -13.65 1.32
C GLY A 151 -4.57 -14.74 2.14
N GLU A 152 -5.40 -14.33 3.12
CA GLU A 152 -6.18 -15.29 3.91
C GLU A 152 -7.29 -15.95 3.08
N ALA A 153 -7.95 -15.18 2.25
CA ALA A 153 -8.96 -15.71 1.35
C ALA A 153 -8.36 -16.82 0.48
N GLU A 154 -7.18 -16.60 -0.11
CA GLU A 154 -6.49 -17.61 -0.92
C GLU A 154 -6.14 -18.86 -0.11
N LEU A 155 -5.60 -18.67 1.11
CA LEU A 155 -5.26 -19.78 1.99
C LEU A 155 -6.49 -20.67 2.29
N PHE A 156 -7.58 -20.04 2.73
CA PHE A 156 -8.79 -20.77 3.12
C PHE A 156 -9.52 -21.37 1.91
N PHE A 157 -9.55 -20.72 0.75
CA PHE A 157 -10.08 -21.32 -0.48
C PHE A 157 -9.28 -22.54 -0.90
N LYS A 158 -7.94 -22.48 -0.87
CA LYS A 158 -7.06 -23.62 -1.18
C LYS A 158 -7.24 -24.77 -0.19
N GLN A 159 -7.37 -24.46 1.10
CA GLN A 159 -7.64 -25.49 2.12
C GLN A 159 -9.00 -26.15 1.91
N ALA A 160 -10.06 -25.38 1.63
CA ALA A 160 -11.39 -25.90 1.35
C ALA A 160 -11.39 -26.76 0.07
N LEU A 161 -10.77 -26.28 -1.00
CA LEU A 161 -10.64 -27.01 -2.26
C LEU A 161 -9.93 -28.35 -2.08
N ASN A 162 -8.76 -28.35 -1.43
CA ASN A 162 -7.98 -29.56 -1.17
C ASN A 162 -8.77 -30.57 -0.31
N LEU A 163 -9.51 -30.07 0.68
CA LEU A 163 -10.33 -30.91 1.54
C LEU A 163 -11.49 -31.55 0.77
N TRP A 164 -12.19 -30.80 -0.07
CA TRP A 164 -13.25 -31.36 -0.92
C TRP A 164 -12.70 -32.34 -1.96
N GLN A 165 -11.56 -32.08 -2.59
CA GLN A 165 -10.90 -33.04 -3.49
C GLN A 165 -10.58 -34.36 -2.80
N ARG A 166 -10.06 -34.32 -1.56
CA ARG A 166 -9.76 -35.55 -0.80
C ARG A 166 -11.00 -36.30 -0.36
N LEU A 167 -12.07 -35.60 0.01
CA LEU A 167 -13.28 -36.20 0.55
C LEU A 167 -14.26 -36.71 -0.52
N LEU A 168 -14.38 -35.95 -1.62
CA LEU A 168 -15.42 -36.17 -2.63
C LEU A 168 -14.84 -36.63 -3.98
N GLY A 169 -13.50 -36.49 -4.16
CA GLY A 169 -12.80 -36.73 -5.42
C GLY A 169 -12.76 -35.50 -6.32
N ASP A 170 -11.80 -35.50 -7.25
CA ASP A 170 -11.53 -34.35 -8.13
C ASP A 170 -12.70 -34.04 -9.08
N GLU A 171 -13.58 -34.96 -9.33
CA GLU A 171 -14.70 -34.83 -10.27
C GLU A 171 -16.00 -34.35 -9.60
N ASP A 172 -16.01 -34.05 -8.28
CA ASP A 172 -17.23 -33.60 -7.61
C ASP A 172 -17.56 -32.12 -7.99
N PHE A 173 -18.86 -31.83 -8.13
CA PHE A 173 -19.33 -30.50 -8.47
C PHE A 173 -18.91 -29.41 -7.47
N THR A 174 -18.75 -29.77 -6.19
CA THR A 174 -18.31 -28.87 -5.13
C THR A 174 -16.89 -28.38 -5.37
N VAL A 175 -16.04 -29.24 -5.94
CA VAL A 175 -14.68 -28.89 -6.37
C VAL A 175 -14.74 -27.80 -7.44
N ALA A 176 -15.62 -27.94 -8.43
CA ALA A 176 -15.78 -26.93 -9.48
C ALA A 176 -16.29 -25.59 -8.93
N VAL A 177 -17.22 -25.61 -7.95
CA VAL A 177 -17.67 -24.37 -7.26
C VAL A 177 -16.51 -23.72 -6.51
N SER A 178 -15.69 -24.50 -5.82
CA SER A 178 -14.51 -24.00 -5.10
C SER A 178 -13.47 -23.38 -6.06
N LEU A 179 -13.24 -24.00 -7.21
CA LEU A 179 -12.37 -23.44 -8.26
C LEU A 179 -12.91 -22.09 -8.79
N ASN A 180 -14.22 -21.96 -8.98
CA ASN A 180 -14.85 -20.69 -9.38
C ASN A 180 -14.64 -19.60 -8.32
N ASN A 181 -14.77 -19.93 -7.02
CA ASN A 181 -14.58 -18.96 -5.94
C ASN A 181 -13.10 -18.50 -5.84
N LEU A 182 -12.15 -19.44 -5.98
CA LEU A 182 -10.73 -19.11 -6.02
C LEU A 182 -10.37 -18.29 -7.27
N ALA A 183 -11.00 -18.57 -8.40
CA ALA A 183 -10.80 -17.78 -9.63
C ALA A 183 -11.32 -16.36 -9.48
N ALA A 184 -12.46 -16.15 -8.80
CA ALA A 184 -13.01 -14.83 -8.51
C ALA A 184 -12.04 -14.02 -7.61
N LEU A 185 -11.37 -14.66 -6.66
CA LEU A 185 -10.32 -14.04 -5.85
C LEU A 185 -9.13 -13.60 -6.73
N TYR A 186 -8.66 -14.48 -7.62
CA TYR A 186 -7.54 -14.15 -8.51
C TYR A 186 -7.89 -13.03 -9.50
N GLN A 187 -9.15 -12.96 -9.93
CA GLN A 187 -9.66 -11.85 -10.74
C GLN A 187 -9.62 -10.53 -9.96
N ASP A 188 -10.08 -10.51 -8.70
CA ASP A 188 -10.00 -9.32 -7.81
C ASP A 188 -8.53 -8.86 -7.59
N GLN A 189 -7.57 -9.78 -7.68
CA GLN A 189 -6.12 -9.51 -7.59
C GLN A 189 -5.46 -9.14 -8.94
N GLY A 190 -6.20 -9.14 -10.05
CA GLY A 190 -5.65 -8.93 -11.39
C GLY A 190 -4.83 -10.12 -11.95
N ARG A 191 -4.86 -11.28 -11.28
CA ARG A 191 -4.16 -12.52 -11.68
C ARG A 191 -4.95 -13.28 -12.75
N TYR A 192 -5.23 -12.62 -13.87
CA TYR A 192 -6.17 -13.10 -14.90
C TYR A 192 -5.80 -14.46 -15.52
N LYS A 193 -4.50 -14.75 -15.72
CA LYS A 193 -4.06 -16.05 -16.28
C LYS A 193 -4.39 -17.23 -15.36
N GLU A 194 -4.20 -17.06 -14.08
CA GLU A 194 -4.51 -18.08 -13.07
C GLU A 194 -6.04 -18.25 -12.92
N ALA A 195 -6.78 -17.15 -12.88
CA ALA A 195 -8.24 -17.18 -12.88
C ALA A 195 -8.80 -17.92 -14.11
N GLU A 196 -8.29 -17.64 -15.31
CA GLU A 196 -8.71 -18.31 -16.54
C GLU A 196 -8.48 -19.82 -16.50
N SER A 197 -7.30 -20.23 -15.99
CA SER A 197 -6.98 -21.66 -15.82
C SER A 197 -7.97 -22.37 -14.92
N LEU A 198 -8.28 -21.78 -13.76
CA LEU A 198 -9.23 -22.38 -12.79
C LEU A 198 -10.66 -22.43 -13.34
N LEU A 199 -11.11 -21.37 -14.01
CA LEU A 199 -12.46 -21.34 -14.60
C LEU A 199 -12.62 -22.37 -15.71
N LYS A 200 -11.60 -22.57 -16.54
CA LYS A 200 -11.60 -23.63 -17.56
C LYS A 200 -11.62 -25.02 -16.94
N GLN A 201 -10.87 -25.25 -15.87
CA GLN A 201 -10.90 -26.50 -15.11
C GLN A 201 -12.30 -26.75 -14.52
N ALA A 202 -12.88 -25.75 -13.84
CA ALA A 202 -14.23 -25.84 -13.30
C ALA A 202 -15.27 -26.17 -14.36
N LEU A 203 -15.20 -25.47 -15.50
CA LEU A 203 -16.12 -25.69 -16.62
C LEU A 203 -16.00 -27.10 -17.21
N ASN A 204 -14.77 -27.61 -17.38
CA ASN A 204 -14.54 -28.98 -17.85
C ASN A 204 -15.13 -30.01 -16.90
N LEU A 205 -14.88 -29.88 -15.59
CA LEU A 205 -15.45 -30.79 -14.58
C LEU A 205 -16.99 -30.80 -14.65
N LEU A 206 -17.61 -29.64 -14.72
CA LEU A 206 -19.07 -29.50 -14.75
C LEU A 206 -19.69 -30.04 -16.06
N ARG A 207 -19.01 -29.91 -17.21
CA ARG A 207 -19.49 -30.43 -18.50
C ARG A 207 -19.45 -31.95 -18.57
N HIS A 208 -18.54 -32.61 -17.87
CA HIS A 208 -18.47 -34.09 -17.79
C HIS A 208 -19.56 -34.66 -16.91
N GLN A 209 -20.14 -33.89 -15.97
CA GLN A 209 -21.21 -34.30 -15.10
C GLN A 209 -22.58 -34.00 -15.73
N LEU A 210 -23.11 -34.95 -16.50
CA LEU A 210 -24.33 -34.82 -17.30
C LEU A 210 -25.66 -34.80 -16.49
N ARG A 211 -25.65 -34.54 -15.18
CA ARG A 211 -26.89 -34.43 -14.40
C ARG A 211 -27.54 -33.07 -14.61
N ASP A 212 -28.84 -33.05 -14.89
CA ASP A 212 -29.62 -31.81 -15.11
C ASP A 212 -29.49 -30.82 -13.94
N GLU A 213 -29.31 -31.31 -12.73
CA GLU A 213 -29.13 -30.52 -11.49
C GLU A 213 -27.85 -29.67 -11.49
N HIS A 214 -26.80 -30.02 -12.24
CA HIS A 214 -25.52 -29.30 -12.26
C HIS A 214 -25.38 -28.31 -13.41
N ARG A 215 -26.33 -28.25 -14.33
CA ARG A 215 -26.28 -27.36 -15.50
C ARG A 215 -26.33 -25.88 -15.12
N CYS A 216 -26.95 -25.55 -13.99
CA CYS A 216 -26.94 -24.17 -13.47
C CYS A 216 -25.52 -23.70 -13.09
N PHE A 217 -24.68 -24.58 -12.54
CA PHE A 217 -23.31 -24.27 -12.22
C PHE A 217 -22.43 -24.09 -13.48
N VAL A 218 -22.71 -24.85 -14.55
CA VAL A 218 -22.10 -24.62 -15.88
C VAL A 218 -22.38 -23.21 -16.34
N ALA A 219 -23.63 -22.76 -16.27
CA ALA A 219 -24.01 -21.40 -16.67
C ALA A 219 -23.31 -20.33 -15.82
N SER A 220 -23.13 -20.57 -14.52
CA SER A 220 -22.40 -19.66 -13.63
C SER A 220 -20.90 -19.61 -13.96
N SER A 221 -20.25 -20.75 -14.22
CA SER A 221 -18.84 -20.80 -14.65
C SER A 221 -18.63 -20.11 -16.00
N LEU A 222 -19.57 -20.28 -16.95
CA LEU A 222 -19.56 -19.57 -18.25
C LEU A 222 -19.66 -18.06 -18.04
N ASN A 223 -20.54 -17.57 -17.16
CA ASN A 223 -20.66 -16.16 -16.84
C ASN A 223 -19.37 -15.59 -16.22
N ASN A 224 -18.74 -16.34 -15.29
CA ASN A 224 -17.50 -15.90 -14.66
C ASN A 224 -16.35 -15.84 -15.67
N LEU A 225 -16.24 -16.84 -16.57
CA LEU A 225 -15.21 -16.83 -17.62
C LEU A 225 -15.48 -15.71 -18.64
N ALA A 226 -16.74 -15.45 -18.98
CA ALA A 226 -17.14 -14.34 -19.85
C ALA A 226 -16.79 -12.98 -19.23
N LEU A 227 -17.03 -12.80 -17.91
CA LEU A 227 -16.64 -11.60 -17.18
C LEU A 227 -15.13 -11.38 -17.23
N LEU A 228 -14.34 -12.45 -16.99
CA LEU A 228 -12.88 -12.40 -17.07
C LEU A 228 -12.41 -11.99 -18.48
N TYR A 229 -13.01 -12.53 -19.54
CA TYR A 229 -12.66 -12.15 -20.91
C TYR A 229 -13.09 -10.72 -21.25
N LYS A 230 -14.22 -10.26 -20.74
CA LYS A 230 -14.68 -8.86 -20.85
C LYS A 230 -13.63 -7.90 -20.25
N GLU A 231 -13.11 -8.19 -19.04
CA GLU A 231 -12.07 -7.39 -18.39
C GLU A 231 -10.73 -7.41 -19.14
N GLN A 232 -10.47 -8.46 -19.93
CA GLN A 232 -9.30 -8.57 -20.82
C GLN A 232 -9.57 -7.99 -22.22
N TRP A 233 -10.69 -7.31 -22.48
CA TRP A 233 -11.09 -6.74 -23.77
C TRP A 233 -11.31 -7.80 -24.88
N ARG A 234 -11.45 -9.09 -24.50
CA ARG A 234 -11.74 -10.22 -25.40
C ARG A 234 -13.26 -10.33 -25.61
N TYR A 235 -13.87 -9.34 -26.22
CA TYR A 235 -15.30 -9.17 -26.26
C TYR A 235 -16.06 -10.27 -27.03
N ASP A 236 -15.53 -10.75 -28.15
CA ASP A 236 -16.17 -11.78 -28.96
C ASP A 236 -16.29 -13.12 -28.21
N GLU A 237 -15.24 -13.48 -27.50
CA GLU A 237 -15.22 -14.67 -26.66
C GLU A 237 -16.18 -14.51 -25.46
N ALA A 238 -16.21 -13.35 -24.82
CA ALA A 238 -17.14 -13.03 -23.74
C ALA A 238 -18.59 -13.09 -24.21
N GLU A 239 -18.92 -12.53 -25.38
CA GLU A 239 -20.26 -12.54 -25.96
C GLU A 239 -20.78 -13.96 -26.21
N SER A 240 -19.91 -14.81 -26.78
CA SER A 240 -20.23 -16.22 -27.04
C SER A 240 -20.59 -16.96 -25.74
N LEU A 241 -19.79 -16.79 -24.69
CA LEU A 241 -20.00 -17.43 -23.41
C LEU A 241 -21.24 -16.90 -22.67
N TYR A 242 -21.48 -15.59 -22.67
CA TYR A 242 -22.67 -15.02 -22.07
C TYR A 242 -23.96 -15.49 -22.77
N LYS A 243 -23.98 -15.59 -24.10
CA LYS A 243 -25.10 -16.14 -24.86
C LYS A 243 -25.31 -17.62 -24.57
N GLU A 244 -24.25 -18.42 -24.44
CA GLU A 244 -24.36 -19.83 -24.05
C GLU A 244 -24.94 -19.94 -22.65
N ALA A 245 -24.46 -19.15 -21.68
CA ALA A 245 -24.98 -19.15 -20.31
C ALA A 245 -26.45 -18.76 -20.24
N LEU A 246 -26.85 -17.70 -20.97
CA LEU A 246 -28.24 -17.24 -21.05
C LEU A 246 -29.17 -18.33 -21.61
N ARG A 247 -28.81 -18.92 -22.76
CA ARG A 247 -29.59 -20.01 -23.38
C ARG A 247 -29.72 -21.23 -22.44
N LEU A 248 -28.67 -21.54 -21.71
CA LEU A 248 -28.67 -22.65 -20.76
C LEU A 248 -29.60 -22.37 -19.59
N ARG A 249 -29.56 -21.15 -19.00
CA ARG A 249 -30.47 -20.76 -17.90
C ARG A 249 -31.91 -20.70 -18.37
N GLN A 250 -32.21 -20.16 -19.57
CA GLN A 250 -33.56 -20.15 -20.14
C GLN A 250 -34.09 -21.57 -20.34
N ARG A 251 -33.26 -22.52 -20.79
CA ARG A 251 -33.67 -23.93 -20.96
C ARG A 251 -33.97 -24.62 -19.63
N ILE A 252 -33.21 -24.31 -18.56
CA ILE A 252 -33.35 -24.94 -17.25
C ILE A 252 -34.54 -24.36 -16.48
N PHE A 253 -34.67 -23.04 -16.47
CA PHE A 253 -35.55 -22.33 -15.56
C PHE A 253 -36.74 -21.63 -16.27
N GLY A 254 -36.75 -21.60 -17.61
CA GLY A 254 -37.69 -20.75 -18.37
C GLY A 254 -37.19 -19.30 -18.43
N ASP A 255 -37.94 -18.46 -19.13
CA ASP A 255 -37.61 -17.03 -19.36
C ASP A 255 -37.81 -16.16 -18.10
N GLU A 256 -38.70 -16.57 -17.22
CA GLU A 256 -39.06 -15.83 -16.00
C GLU A 256 -38.28 -16.38 -14.77
N HIS A 257 -36.98 -16.11 -14.72
CA HIS A 257 -36.13 -16.52 -13.58
C HIS A 257 -35.09 -15.45 -13.24
N PRO A 258 -34.76 -15.24 -11.94
CA PRO A 258 -33.76 -14.27 -11.53
C PRO A 258 -32.39 -14.49 -12.18
N ASP A 259 -31.98 -15.74 -12.37
CA ASP A 259 -30.69 -16.06 -13.03
C ASP A 259 -30.71 -15.70 -14.53
N VAL A 260 -31.87 -15.72 -15.19
CA VAL A 260 -32.00 -15.24 -16.56
C VAL A 260 -31.85 -13.72 -16.59
N ALA A 261 -32.47 -13.01 -15.64
CA ALA A 261 -32.28 -11.57 -15.49
C ALA A 261 -30.80 -11.20 -15.25
N GLN A 262 -30.09 -11.98 -14.46
CA GLN A 262 -28.64 -11.78 -14.24
C GLN A 262 -27.83 -11.98 -15.53
N SER A 263 -28.12 -13.03 -16.33
CA SER A 263 -27.44 -13.23 -17.62
C SER A 263 -27.75 -12.13 -18.63
N LEU A 264 -28.97 -11.65 -18.67
CA LEU A 264 -29.39 -10.50 -19.52
C LEU A 264 -28.60 -9.24 -19.09
N ASN A 265 -28.50 -8.98 -17.81
CA ASN A 265 -27.76 -7.83 -17.26
C ASN A 265 -26.25 -7.92 -17.61
N ASN A 266 -25.63 -9.11 -17.46
CA ASN A 266 -24.22 -9.31 -17.79
C ASN A 266 -23.95 -9.14 -19.31
N LEU A 267 -24.79 -9.70 -20.17
CA LEU A 267 -24.71 -9.53 -21.62
C LEU A 267 -24.91 -8.06 -22.02
N ALA A 268 -25.82 -7.36 -21.35
CA ALA A 268 -26.05 -5.95 -21.59
C ALA A 268 -24.85 -5.08 -21.21
N THR A 269 -24.15 -5.39 -20.10
CA THR A 269 -22.92 -4.67 -19.73
C THR A 269 -21.80 -4.91 -20.73
N LEU A 270 -21.72 -6.08 -21.36
CA LEU A 270 -20.78 -6.33 -22.46
C LEU A 270 -21.13 -5.47 -23.67
N TYR A 271 -22.42 -5.42 -24.06
CA TYR A 271 -22.86 -4.58 -25.19
C TYR A 271 -22.65 -3.09 -24.91
N TYR A 272 -22.83 -2.66 -23.66
CA TYR A 272 -22.48 -1.31 -23.22
C TYR A 272 -20.99 -1.01 -23.44
N ASP A 273 -20.09 -1.93 -23.05
CA ASP A 273 -18.64 -1.76 -23.23
C ASP A 273 -18.23 -1.76 -24.72
N GLN A 274 -19.02 -2.44 -25.58
CA GLN A 274 -18.87 -2.43 -27.03
C GLN A 274 -19.59 -1.23 -27.71
N GLU A 275 -20.15 -0.30 -26.96
CA GLU A 275 -20.94 0.86 -27.46
C GLU A 275 -22.22 0.49 -28.24
N ARG A 276 -22.68 -0.75 -28.12
CA ARG A 276 -23.94 -1.26 -28.70
C ARG A 276 -25.15 -0.87 -27.82
N TYR A 277 -25.33 0.43 -27.62
CA TYR A 277 -26.23 0.98 -26.61
C TYR A 277 -27.70 0.57 -26.76
N SER A 278 -28.21 0.45 -27.99
CA SER A 278 -29.61 0.03 -28.22
C SER A 278 -29.88 -1.39 -27.76
N GLU A 279 -28.92 -2.30 -28.00
CA GLU A 279 -29.04 -3.69 -27.56
C GLU A 279 -28.89 -3.78 -26.04
N ALA A 280 -27.93 -3.05 -25.47
CA ALA A 280 -27.73 -2.96 -24.02
C ALA A 280 -29.02 -2.43 -23.32
N GLU A 281 -29.64 -1.34 -23.83
CA GLU A 281 -30.86 -0.78 -23.25
C GLU A 281 -32.02 -1.78 -23.23
N SER A 282 -32.19 -2.49 -24.33
CA SER A 282 -33.26 -3.50 -24.44
C SER A 282 -33.08 -4.59 -23.37
N LEU A 283 -31.88 -5.13 -23.23
CA LEU A 283 -31.57 -6.20 -22.28
C LEU A 283 -31.64 -5.71 -20.82
N LEU A 284 -31.14 -4.51 -20.51
CA LEU A 284 -31.23 -3.92 -19.17
C LEU A 284 -32.67 -3.67 -18.74
N LYS A 285 -33.51 -3.15 -19.63
CA LYS A 285 -34.96 -2.97 -19.36
C LYS A 285 -35.67 -4.31 -19.12
N GLN A 286 -35.33 -5.35 -19.90
CA GLN A 286 -35.85 -6.69 -19.69
C GLN A 286 -35.41 -7.25 -18.35
N ALA A 287 -34.11 -7.15 -18.01
CA ALA A 287 -33.56 -7.60 -16.74
C ALA A 287 -34.20 -6.90 -15.53
N LEU A 288 -34.33 -5.56 -15.60
CA LEU A 288 -34.98 -4.74 -14.56
C LEU A 288 -36.44 -5.13 -14.37
N LYS A 289 -37.21 -5.20 -15.47
CA LYS A 289 -38.61 -5.61 -15.43
C LYS A 289 -38.81 -6.98 -14.80
N LEU A 290 -37.95 -7.92 -15.17
CA LEU A 290 -37.98 -9.29 -14.67
C LEU A 290 -37.63 -9.36 -13.17
N ARG A 291 -36.59 -8.63 -12.73
CA ARG A 291 -36.23 -8.52 -11.32
C ARG A 291 -37.35 -7.88 -10.49
N LEU A 292 -37.92 -6.78 -10.93
CA LEU A 292 -39.05 -6.13 -10.25
C LEU A 292 -40.26 -7.05 -10.13
N TYR A 293 -40.58 -7.82 -11.18
CA TYR A 293 -41.72 -8.76 -11.18
C TYR A 293 -41.51 -9.95 -10.24
N LEU A 294 -40.30 -10.54 -10.26
CA LEU A 294 -39.99 -11.76 -9.52
C LEU A 294 -39.58 -11.53 -8.07
N LEU A 295 -38.83 -10.47 -7.83
CA LEU A 295 -38.14 -10.23 -6.56
C LEU A 295 -38.76 -9.07 -5.78
N GLY A 296 -39.52 -8.20 -6.45
CA GLY A 296 -40.11 -6.99 -5.87
C GLY A 296 -39.17 -5.78 -5.92
N GLU A 297 -39.71 -4.63 -5.51
CA GLU A 297 -38.98 -3.35 -5.53
C GLU A 297 -37.85 -3.29 -4.50
N GLU A 298 -37.92 -4.06 -3.44
CA GLU A 298 -36.95 -4.06 -2.32
C GLU A 298 -35.80 -5.09 -2.47
N ASP A 299 -35.58 -5.62 -3.68
CA ASP A 299 -34.51 -6.60 -3.89
C ASP A 299 -33.17 -5.91 -4.24
N PRO A 300 -32.02 -6.32 -3.62
CA PRO A 300 -30.70 -5.76 -3.91
C PRO A 300 -30.30 -5.83 -5.39
N ASN A 301 -30.73 -6.87 -6.12
CA ASN A 301 -30.39 -7.02 -7.54
C ASN A 301 -31.07 -5.97 -8.43
N VAL A 302 -32.16 -5.35 -7.97
CA VAL A 302 -32.81 -4.23 -8.66
C VAL A 302 -31.87 -3.03 -8.71
N VAL A 303 -31.11 -2.77 -7.63
CA VAL A 303 -30.11 -1.69 -7.57
C VAL A 303 -29.07 -1.82 -8.67
N GLU A 304 -28.55 -3.03 -8.91
CA GLU A 304 -27.59 -3.29 -9.98
C GLU A 304 -28.15 -2.92 -11.36
N SER A 305 -29.39 -3.36 -11.66
CA SER A 305 -30.04 -3.01 -12.93
C SER A 305 -30.30 -1.52 -13.08
N LEU A 306 -30.72 -0.84 -12.00
CA LEU A 306 -30.92 0.61 -11.99
C LEU A 306 -29.62 1.37 -12.27
N ASN A 307 -28.51 0.98 -11.61
CA ASN A 307 -27.22 1.61 -11.81
C ASN A 307 -26.66 1.37 -13.23
N ASN A 308 -26.80 0.16 -13.77
CA ASN A 308 -26.33 -0.15 -15.13
C ASN A 308 -27.15 0.60 -16.19
N LEU A 309 -28.45 0.69 -16.01
CA LEU A 309 -29.31 1.48 -16.91
C LEU A 309 -29.03 2.98 -16.79
N ALA A 310 -28.74 3.48 -15.59
CA ALA A 310 -28.34 4.85 -15.35
C ALA A 310 -26.99 5.17 -16.01
N ALA A 311 -26.01 4.27 -15.93
CA ALA A 311 -24.72 4.42 -16.61
C ALA A 311 -24.89 4.47 -18.13
N LEU A 312 -25.76 3.63 -18.70
CA LEU A 312 -26.10 3.66 -20.13
C LEU A 312 -26.72 4.99 -20.51
N TYR A 313 -27.70 5.48 -19.75
CA TYR A 313 -28.36 6.77 -20.02
C TYR A 313 -27.42 7.95 -19.86
N TYR A 314 -26.46 7.87 -18.92
CA TYR A 314 -25.40 8.85 -18.75
C TYR A 314 -24.54 8.96 -20.01
N ASP A 315 -24.11 7.82 -20.59
CA ASP A 315 -23.33 7.83 -21.84
C ASP A 315 -24.12 8.20 -23.10
N GLN A 316 -25.44 8.07 -23.04
CA GLN A 316 -26.37 8.58 -24.08
C GLN A 316 -26.76 10.04 -23.86
N GLU A 317 -26.19 10.76 -22.90
CA GLU A 317 -26.54 12.15 -22.54
C GLU A 317 -27.99 12.33 -22.04
N ARG A 318 -28.67 11.25 -21.68
CA ARG A 318 -30.02 11.24 -21.11
C ARG A 318 -29.98 11.44 -19.60
N TYR A 319 -29.41 12.55 -19.19
CA TYR A 319 -29.04 12.81 -17.79
C TYR A 319 -30.23 12.83 -16.83
N SER A 320 -31.38 13.36 -17.23
CA SER A 320 -32.56 13.41 -16.39
C SER A 320 -33.10 12.01 -16.04
N GLU A 321 -33.07 11.09 -17.01
CA GLU A 321 -33.49 9.71 -16.80
C GLU A 321 -32.45 8.96 -15.91
N ALA A 322 -31.15 9.19 -16.13
CA ALA A 322 -30.09 8.64 -15.32
C ALA A 322 -30.21 9.10 -13.86
N GLU A 323 -30.48 10.40 -13.61
CA GLU A 323 -30.63 10.95 -12.26
C GLU A 323 -31.78 10.28 -11.50
N LEU A 324 -32.92 10.08 -12.12
CA LEU A 324 -34.07 9.40 -11.50
C LEU A 324 -33.72 7.98 -11.06
N LEU A 325 -33.01 7.22 -11.92
CA LEU A 325 -32.61 5.86 -11.62
C LEU A 325 -31.56 5.79 -10.48
N LEU A 326 -30.60 6.71 -10.48
CA LEU A 326 -29.58 6.78 -9.41
C LEU A 326 -30.18 7.15 -8.06
N ILE A 327 -31.17 8.09 -8.03
CA ILE A 327 -31.90 8.45 -6.81
C ILE A 327 -32.72 7.26 -6.31
N GLN A 328 -33.40 6.53 -7.20
CA GLN A 328 -34.12 5.31 -6.83
C GLN A 328 -33.18 4.26 -6.25
N ALA A 329 -32.06 3.99 -6.92
CA ALA A 329 -31.03 3.05 -6.45
C ALA A 329 -30.47 3.44 -5.07
N LEU A 330 -30.17 4.72 -4.86
CA LEU A 330 -29.64 5.24 -3.60
C LEU A 330 -30.67 5.09 -2.45
N ASN A 331 -31.95 5.43 -2.72
CA ASN A 331 -33.02 5.30 -1.72
C ASN A 331 -33.25 3.83 -1.34
N LEU A 332 -33.25 2.94 -2.32
CA LEU A 332 -33.39 1.51 -2.10
C LEU A 332 -32.22 0.96 -1.24
N LEU A 333 -30.97 1.31 -1.56
CA LEU A 333 -29.81 0.92 -0.76
C LEU A 333 -29.89 1.40 0.69
N ARG A 334 -30.35 2.63 0.89
CA ARG A 334 -30.52 3.19 2.24
C ARG A 334 -31.63 2.47 3.03
N CYS A 335 -32.69 2.07 2.35
CA CYS A 335 -33.76 1.30 2.97
C CYS A 335 -33.27 -0.10 3.37
N LEU A 336 -32.59 -0.80 2.46
CA LEU A 336 -32.13 -2.17 2.67
C LEU A 336 -31.01 -2.31 3.71
N TRP A 337 -30.01 -1.44 3.65
CA TRP A 337 -28.76 -1.62 4.38
C TRP A 337 -28.40 -0.43 5.29
N GLY A 338 -29.20 0.61 5.29
CA GLY A 338 -28.95 1.82 6.04
C GLY A 338 -27.86 2.70 5.43
N ASN A 339 -27.72 3.91 5.98
CA ASN A 339 -26.84 4.95 5.44
C ASN A 339 -25.33 4.63 5.55
N LYS A 340 -24.93 3.55 6.21
CA LYS A 340 -23.52 3.26 6.51
C LYS A 340 -22.92 2.13 5.65
N HIS A 341 -23.71 1.53 4.78
CA HIS A 341 -23.26 0.41 3.96
C HIS A 341 -22.30 0.85 2.84
N PRO A 342 -21.23 0.08 2.52
CA PRO A 342 -20.27 0.43 1.46
C PRO A 342 -20.91 0.73 0.09
N ASN A 343 -21.96 -0.01 -0.32
CA ASN A 343 -22.63 0.19 -1.59
C ASN A 343 -23.36 1.54 -1.69
N VAL A 344 -23.74 2.14 -0.56
CA VAL A 344 -24.29 3.51 -0.51
C VAL A 344 -23.25 4.51 -0.99
N ALA A 345 -21.96 4.30 -0.63
CA ALA A 345 -20.89 5.17 -1.11
C ALA A 345 -20.74 5.14 -2.64
N ALA A 346 -20.85 3.97 -3.27
CA ALA A 346 -20.77 3.83 -4.72
C ALA A 346 -21.94 4.57 -5.43
N SER A 347 -23.19 4.42 -4.96
CA SER A 347 -24.33 5.15 -5.53
C SER A 347 -24.24 6.66 -5.32
N LEU A 348 -23.74 7.13 -4.17
CA LEU A 348 -23.45 8.55 -3.93
C LEU A 348 -22.42 9.08 -4.91
N GLN A 349 -21.39 8.30 -5.24
CA GLN A 349 -20.38 8.69 -6.22
C GLN A 349 -20.93 8.78 -7.64
N ASN A 350 -21.76 7.81 -8.06
CA ASN A 350 -22.40 7.83 -9.38
C ASN A 350 -23.29 9.07 -9.52
N LEU A 351 -24.10 9.37 -8.49
CA LEU A 351 -24.94 10.56 -8.48
C LEU A 351 -24.09 11.85 -8.51
N ALA A 352 -23.01 11.92 -7.72
CA ALA A 352 -22.12 13.07 -7.74
C ALA A 352 -21.43 13.26 -9.11
N THR A 353 -21.05 12.17 -9.78
CA THR A 353 -20.51 12.22 -11.14
C THR A 353 -21.50 12.83 -12.12
N LEU A 354 -22.76 12.35 -12.10
CA LEU A 354 -23.82 12.89 -12.94
C LEU A 354 -24.10 14.38 -12.67
N LEU A 355 -24.17 14.78 -11.39
CA LEU A 355 -24.39 16.17 -11.00
C LEU A 355 -23.27 17.09 -11.46
N THR A 356 -22.02 16.60 -11.44
CA THR A 356 -20.89 17.36 -11.98
C THR A 356 -21.01 17.57 -13.48
N THR A 357 -21.37 16.52 -14.22
CA THR A 357 -21.60 16.58 -15.68
C THR A 357 -22.74 17.53 -16.05
N THR A 358 -23.76 17.64 -15.21
CA THR A 358 -24.95 18.52 -15.43
C THR A 358 -24.77 19.92 -14.82
N ASP A 359 -23.53 20.39 -14.64
CA ASP A 359 -23.17 21.72 -14.12
C ASP A 359 -23.77 22.04 -12.72
N ARG A 360 -23.88 21.02 -11.85
CA ARG A 360 -24.30 21.13 -10.43
C ARG A 360 -23.18 20.71 -9.47
N PRO A 361 -21.96 21.28 -9.58
CA PRO A 361 -20.78 20.79 -8.87
C PRO A 361 -20.84 20.99 -7.34
N THR A 362 -21.50 22.05 -6.87
CA THR A 362 -21.67 22.29 -5.41
C THR A 362 -22.54 21.22 -4.76
N GLU A 363 -23.56 20.76 -5.46
CA GLU A 363 -24.39 19.66 -4.97
C GLU A 363 -23.65 18.32 -5.05
N ALA A 364 -22.91 18.11 -6.13
CA ALA A 364 -22.02 16.96 -6.30
C ALA A 364 -21.01 16.84 -5.16
N LEU A 365 -20.42 17.94 -4.71
CA LEU A 365 -19.48 17.97 -3.61
C LEU A 365 -20.07 17.39 -2.30
N LYS A 366 -21.33 17.72 -2.00
CA LYS A 366 -22.03 17.20 -0.80
C LYS A 366 -22.12 15.66 -0.83
N TYR A 367 -22.52 15.11 -1.96
CA TYR A 367 -22.61 13.65 -2.13
C TYR A 367 -21.23 13.00 -2.14
N ARG A 368 -20.23 13.64 -2.74
CA ARG A 368 -18.86 13.16 -2.80
C ARG A 368 -18.25 13.10 -1.39
N LEU A 369 -18.47 14.11 -0.56
CA LEU A 369 -18.01 14.13 0.83
C LEU A 369 -18.66 13.02 1.67
N GLN A 370 -19.98 12.80 1.51
CA GLN A 370 -20.65 11.68 2.17
C GLN A 370 -20.07 10.33 1.76
N ALA A 371 -19.83 10.13 0.45
CA ALA A 371 -19.19 8.91 -0.05
C ALA A 371 -17.79 8.72 0.52
N THR A 372 -16.97 9.77 0.58
CA THR A 372 -15.62 9.75 1.14
C THR A 372 -15.63 9.35 2.61
N GLN A 373 -16.55 9.90 3.43
CA GLN A 373 -16.69 9.52 4.85
C GLN A 373 -17.07 8.04 5.03
N LEU A 374 -17.90 7.48 4.16
CA LEU A 374 -18.24 6.06 4.20
C LEU A 374 -17.04 5.19 3.81
N GLN A 375 -16.29 5.61 2.80
CA GLN A 375 -15.05 4.93 2.40
C GLN A 375 -13.99 4.96 3.50
N ASP A 376 -13.80 6.08 4.21
CA ASP A 376 -12.85 6.19 5.31
C ASP A 376 -13.16 5.18 6.44
N ARG A 377 -14.46 4.90 6.69
CA ARG A 377 -14.87 3.83 7.60
C ARG A 377 -14.49 2.44 7.08
N THR A 378 -14.72 2.19 5.80
CA THR A 378 -14.37 0.90 5.17
C THR A 378 -12.86 0.70 5.17
N ILE A 379 -12.08 1.71 4.81
CA ILE A 379 -10.61 1.71 4.90
C ILE A 379 -10.18 1.35 6.33
N SER A 380 -10.79 1.99 7.34
CA SER A 380 -10.45 1.74 8.74
C SER A 380 -10.76 0.29 9.17
N GLN A 381 -11.86 -0.29 8.67
CA GLN A 381 -12.21 -1.68 8.94
C GLN A 381 -11.22 -2.66 8.27
N VAL A 382 -10.89 -2.43 7.01
CA VAL A 382 -9.88 -3.21 6.27
C VAL A 382 -8.53 -3.14 7.00
N PHE A 383 -8.08 -1.95 7.37
CA PHE A 383 -6.80 -1.73 8.04
C PHE A 383 -6.70 -2.37 9.43
N ALA A 384 -7.83 -2.51 10.13
CA ALA A 384 -7.89 -3.16 11.44
C ALA A 384 -7.69 -4.68 11.39
N THR A 385 -7.75 -5.29 10.21
CA THR A 385 -7.76 -6.75 10.07
C THR A 385 -6.86 -7.29 8.96
N SER A 386 -6.19 -6.42 8.20
CA SER A 386 -5.39 -6.79 7.01
C SER A 386 -3.90 -6.61 7.24
N CYS A 387 -3.07 -7.40 6.54
CA CYS A 387 -1.63 -7.18 6.44
C CYS A 387 -1.29 -6.00 5.50
N GLU A 388 -0.03 -5.58 5.46
CA GLU A 388 0.41 -4.44 4.67
C GLU A 388 0.11 -4.61 3.17
N ASN A 389 0.39 -5.80 2.63
CA ASN A 389 0.15 -6.08 1.21
C ASN A 389 -1.33 -5.97 0.83
N ASP A 390 -2.22 -6.55 1.64
CA ASP A 390 -3.68 -6.46 1.44
C ASP A 390 -4.16 -5.00 1.48
N ARG A 391 -3.60 -4.18 2.39
CA ARG A 391 -3.91 -2.74 2.49
C ARG A 391 -3.51 -1.98 1.24
N LEU A 392 -2.32 -2.25 0.70
CA LEU A 392 -1.83 -1.64 -0.55
C LEU A 392 -2.72 -1.99 -1.74
N VAL A 393 -3.03 -3.27 -1.94
CA VAL A 393 -3.92 -3.73 -3.02
C VAL A 393 -5.30 -3.10 -2.89
N TYR A 394 -5.86 -3.05 -1.68
CA TYR A 394 -7.15 -2.42 -1.44
C TYR A 394 -7.14 -0.92 -1.76
N LEU A 395 -6.11 -0.18 -1.31
CA LEU A 395 -6.00 1.26 -1.61
C LEU A 395 -5.85 1.53 -3.11
N GLN A 396 -5.10 0.69 -3.83
CA GLN A 396 -5.00 0.78 -5.29
C GLN A 396 -6.37 0.57 -5.96
N ALA A 397 -7.12 -0.44 -5.52
CA ALA A 397 -8.44 -0.74 -6.08
C ALA A 397 -9.46 0.39 -5.90
N ILE A 398 -9.32 1.22 -4.84
CA ILE A 398 -10.23 2.34 -4.58
C ILE A 398 -9.66 3.72 -4.96
N ARG A 399 -8.45 3.77 -5.52
CA ARG A 399 -7.72 5.02 -5.84
C ARG A 399 -8.53 5.94 -6.73
N TRP A 400 -9.23 5.41 -7.72
CA TRP A 400 -10.06 6.17 -8.65
C TRP A 400 -11.11 7.08 -7.97
N ASN A 401 -11.55 6.74 -6.76
CA ASN A 401 -12.48 7.57 -5.99
C ASN A 401 -11.83 8.86 -5.47
N PHE A 402 -10.56 8.76 -5.11
CA PHE A 402 -9.75 9.91 -4.71
C PHE A 402 -9.49 10.82 -5.92
N ASP A 403 -9.16 10.22 -7.07
CA ASP A 403 -8.91 10.95 -8.31
C ASP A 403 -10.17 11.67 -8.80
N LEU A 404 -11.34 11.04 -8.71
CA LEU A 404 -12.63 11.68 -9.01
C LEU A 404 -12.96 12.84 -8.07
N PHE A 405 -12.58 12.74 -6.77
CA PHE A 405 -12.79 13.84 -5.84
C PHE A 405 -11.92 15.06 -6.22
N LEU A 406 -10.64 14.82 -6.47
CA LEU A 406 -9.72 15.88 -6.89
C LEU A 406 -10.11 16.47 -8.24
N SER A 407 -10.55 15.64 -9.20
CA SER A 407 -11.03 16.09 -10.52
C SER A 407 -12.25 16.99 -10.43
N LEU A 408 -13.19 16.72 -9.51
CA LEU A 408 -14.33 17.59 -9.26
C LEU A 408 -13.88 18.96 -8.78
N VAL A 409 -12.98 19.01 -7.79
CA VAL A 409 -12.50 20.28 -7.22
C VAL A 409 -11.65 21.03 -8.25
N TYR A 410 -10.73 20.33 -8.90
CA TYR A 410 -9.85 20.88 -9.94
C TYR A 410 -10.63 21.46 -11.13
N GLY A 411 -11.57 20.68 -11.69
CA GLY A 411 -12.26 21.03 -12.94
C GLY A 411 -13.47 21.95 -12.80
N ALA A 412 -14.14 21.95 -11.63
CA ALA A 412 -15.41 22.68 -11.49
C ALA A 412 -15.55 23.53 -10.21
N LEU A 413 -14.65 23.40 -9.24
CA LEU A 413 -14.73 24.07 -7.93
C LEU A 413 -13.40 24.64 -7.47
N SER A 414 -12.47 24.91 -8.37
CA SER A 414 -11.14 25.47 -8.05
C SER A 414 -11.22 26.83 -7.33
N ASP A 415 -12.26 27.62 -7.62
CA ASP A 415 -12.51 28.93 -7.01
C ASP A 415 -13.30 28.83 -5.70
N SER A 416 -13.75 27.64 -5.31
CA SER A 416 -14.48 27.42 -4.07
C SER A 416 -13.54 27.13 -2.90
N ALA A 417 -13.37 28.06 -1.99
CA ALA A 417 -12.55 27.89 -0.80
C ALA A 417 -12.97 26.64 0.01
N GLU A 418 -14.29 26.39 0.17
CA GLU A 418 -14.82 25.22 0.86
C GLU A 418 -14.39 23.92 0.16
N ALA A 419 -14.45 23.86 -1.17
CA ALA A 419 -14.09 22.68 -1.95
C ALA A 419 -12.56 22.42 -1.88
N VAL A 420 -11.75 23.47 -2.03
CA VAL A 420 -10.27 23.41 -1.95
C VAL A 420 -9.83 22.94 -0.56
N GLN A 421 -10.42 23.49 0.50
CA GLN A 421 -10.17 23.07 1.88
C GLN A 421 -10.55 21.60 2.11
N ALA A 422 -11.70 21.17 1.60
CA ALA A 422 -12.13 19.78 1.70
C ALA A 422 -11.20 18.83 0.92
N ALA A 423 -10.68 19.28 -0.23
CA ALA A 423 -9.70 18.52 -1.01
C ALA A 423 -8.40 18.32 -0.22
N LEU A 424 -7.87 19.37 0.40
CA LEU A 424 -6.69 19.24 1.26
C LEU A 424 -6.95 18.29 2.44
N ASP A 425 -8.11 18.39 3.11
CA ASP A 425 -8.46 17.48 4.20
C ASP A 425 -8.48 16.00 3.76
N VAL A 426 -8.97 15.72 2.54
CA VAL A 426 -8.96 14.38 1.95
C VAL A 426 -7.53 13.91 1.62
N VAL A 427 -6.70 14.79 1.06
CA VAL A 427 -5.29 14.50 0.77
C VAL A 427 -4.53 14.17 2.06
N LEU A 428 -4.65 15.03 3.08
CA LEU A 428 -4.02 14.81 4.38
C LEU A 428 -4.46 13.51 5.05
N LYS A 429 -5.68 13.03 4.81
CA LYS A 429 -6.16 11.75 5.35
C LYS A 429 -5.64 10.54 4.59
N ARG A 430 -5.51 10.62 3.27
CA ARG A 430 -5.35 9.43 2.41
C ARG A 430 -3.93 9.21 1.89
N LYS A 431 -3.12 10.24 1.72
CA LYS A 431 -1.72 10.09 1.29
C LYS A 431 -0.89 9.39 2.36
N ALA A 432 0.00 8.47 1.99
CA ALA A 432 0.90 7.70 2.87
C ALA A 432 0.20 6.96 4.03
N LEU A 433 -0.97 6.39 3.78
CA LEU A 433 -1.82 5.82 4.82
C LEU A 433 -1.27 4.52 5.41
N THR A 434 -0.65 3.66 4.57
CA THR A 434 -0.08 2.39 5.02
C THR A 434 1.12 2.61 5.95
N ALA A 435 1.97 3.60 5.67
CA ALA A 435 3.09 3.99 6.55
C ALA A 435 2.60 4.42 7.93
N THR A 436 1.52 5.21 7.97
CA THR A 436 0.92 5.67 9.23
C THR A 436 0.38 4.51 10.07
N ALA A 437 -0.28 3.55 9.44
CA ALA A 437 -0.80 2.36 10.12
C ALA A 437 0.33 1.49 10.72
N LEU A 438 1.39 1.26 9.96
CA LEU A 438 2.57 0.51 10.42
C LEU A 438 3.30 1.21 11.57
N ALA A 439 3.51 2.52 11.44
CA ALA A 439 4.12 3.32 12.50
C ALA A 439 3.30 3.25 13.80
N THR A 440 1.98 3.35 13.71
CA THR A 440 1.08 3.24 14.88
C THR A 440 1.17 1.87 15.53
N ARG A 441 1.20 0.78 14.74
CA ARG A 441 1.40 -0.59 15.23
C ARG A 441 2.71 -0.73 15.99
N ASN A 442 3.82 -0.35 15.37
CA ASN A 442 5.15 -0.50 15.94
C ASN A 442 5.29 0.30 17.24
N ARG A 443 4.76 1.52 17.25
CA ARG A 443 4.72 2.33 18.48
C ARG A 443 3.98 1.63 19.62
N ALA A 444 2.81 1.06 19.35
CA ALA A 444 2.03 0.37 20.36
C ALA A 444 2.80 -0.81 20.94
N LEU A 445 3.46 -1.60 20.09
CA LEU A 445 4.24 -2.77 20.49
C LEU A 445 5.49 -2.37 21.32
N HIS A 446 6.23 -1.37 20.90
CA HIS A 446 7.40 -0.87 21.61
C HIS A 446 7.06 -0.06 22.88
N SER A 447 5.81 0.39 23.04
CA SER A 447 5.37 1.18 24.20
C SER A 447 5.42 0.41 25.54
N GLY A 448 5.55 -0.92 25.50
CA GLY A 448 5.44 -1.79 26.68
C GLY A 448 4.02 -1.94 27.24
N ARG A 449 3.00 -1.39 26.57
CA ARG A 449 1.59 -1.51 26.98
C ARG A 449 1.03 -2.91 26.74
N TYR A 450 1.63 -3.67 25.85
CA TYR A 450 1.18 -5.00 25.42
C TYR A 450 2.27 -6.06 25.66
N PRO A 451 2.67 -6.30 26.93
CA PRO A 451 3.76 -7.25 27.24
C PRO A 451 3.43 -8.68 26.81
N HIS A 452 2.15 -9.02 26.70
CA HIS A 452 1.68 -10.32 26.24
C HIS A 452 1.87 -10.54 24.72
N LEU A 453 2.09 -9.47 23.94
CA LEU A 453 2.32 -9.54 22.48
C LEU A 453 3.82 -9.49 22.11
N THR A 454 4.70 -9.39 23.09
CA THR A 454 6.15 -9.28 22.86
C THR A 454 6.70 -10.51 22.14
N SER A 455 6.22 -11.71 22.51
CA SER A 455 6.63 -12.97 21.89
C SER A 455 6.24 -13.03 20.42
N GLU A 456 4.98 -12.68 20.11
CA GLU A 456 4.43 -12.67 18.76
C GLU A 456 5.14 -11.63 17.88
N PHE A 457 5.45 -10.46 18.45
CA PHE A 457 6.20 -9.45 17.73
C PHE A 457 7.63 -9.89 17.42
N GLN A 458 8.31 -10.54 18.37
CA GLN A 458 9.64 -11.13 18.14
C GLN A 458 9.59 -12.23 17.08
N GLN A 459 8.53 -13.05 17.05
CA GLN A 459 8.31 -14.03 15.99
C GLN A 459 8.10 -13.37 14.63
N LEU A 460 7.36 -12.26 14.56
CA LEU A 460 7.16 -11.50 13.33
C LEU A 460 8.49 -10.99 12.77
N CYS A 461 9.33 -10.39 13.61
CA CYS A 461 10.67 -9.91 13.24
C CYS A 461 11.55 -11.08 12.76
N SER A 462 11.55 -12.20 13.48
CA SER A 462 12.32 -13.40 13.10
C SER A 462 11.85 -14.01 11.77
N LEU A 463 10.54 -14.00 11.50
CA LEU A 463 10.00 -14.42 10.20
C LEU A 463 10.41 -13.47 9.08
N SER A 464 10.42 -12.16 9.33
CA SER A 464 10.93 -11.17 8.39
C SER A 464 12.37 -11.48 7.99
N ASP A 465 13.26 -11.69 8.98
CA ASP A 465 14.66 -12.06 8.76
C ASP A 465 14.81 -13.35 7.95
N GLN A 466 13.97 -14.36 8.26
CA GLN A 466 14.00 -15.64 7.54
C GLN A 466 13.50 -15.49 6.09
N ILE A 467 12.50 -14.67 5.85
CA ILE A 467 12.00 -14.35 4.49
C ILE A 467 13.08 -13.64 3.69
N VAL A 468 13.74 -12.63 4.29
CA VAL A 468 14.88 -11.94 3.69
C VAL A 468 15.99 -12.95 3.38
N TYR A 469 16.40 -13.75 4.35
CA TYR A 469 17.44 -14.77 4.15
C TYR A 469 17.10 -15.74 3.01
N LEU A 470 15.88 -16.25 2.98
CA LEU A 470 15.44 -17.14 1.90
C LEU A 470 15.41 -16.40 0.56
N THR A 471 14.88 -15.18 0.50
CA THR A 471 14.77 -14.40 -0.74
C THR A 471 16.12 -14.25 -1.44
N PHE A 472 17.17 -14.10 -0.67
CA PHE A 472 18.55 -13.96 -1.17
C PHE A 472 19.39 -15.24 -1.13
N SER A 473 18.80 -16.41 -0.81
CA SER A 473 19.53 -17.68 -0.81
C SER A 473 19.78 -18.18 -2.24
N PRO A 474 21.01 -18.65 -2.56
CA PRO A 474 21.32 -19.22 -3.87
C PRO A 474 20.47 -20.46 -4.18
N LEU A 475 19.91 -20.54 -5.36
CA LEU A 475 18.98 -21.60 -5.76
C LEU A 475 19.61 -22.55 -6.78
N LYS A 476 19.57 -23.86 -6.47
CA LYS A 476 19.78 -24.89 -7.49
C LYS A 476 18.49 -25.16 -8.26
N PRO A 477 18.53 -25.46 -9.57
CA PRO A 477 17.32 -25.62 -10.40
C PRO A 477 16.31 -26.64 -9.87
N ASN A 478 16.78 -27.71 -9.24
CA ASN A 478 15.94 -28.78 -8.68
C ASN A 478 15.27 -28.39 -7.32
N GLN A 479 15.60 -27.23 -6.77
CA GLN A 479 15.07 -26.76 -5.48
C GLN A 479 14.02 -25.65 -5.64
N LEU A 480 13.84 -25.10 -6.83
CA LEU A 480 13.01 -23.91 -7.09
C LEU A 480 11.56 -24.07 -6.61
N ILE A 481 10.91 -25.20 -6.90
CA ILE A 481 9.51 -25.45 -6.51
C ILE A 481 9.36 -25.52 -4.98
N ASN A 482 10.27 -26.24 -4.32
CA ASN A 482 10.26 -26.36 -2.87
C ASN A 482 10.58 -25.02 -2.18
N TYR A 483 11.46 -24.25 -2.76
CA TYR A 483 11.82 -22.91 -2.32
C TYR A 483 10.63 -21.96 -2.42
N GLN A 484 9.99 -21.84 -3.59
CA GLN A 484 8.80 -20.99 -3.79
C GLN A 484 7.69 -21.37 -2.81
N LYS A 485 7.48 -22.67 -2.60
CA LYS A 485 6.50 -23.18 -1.63
C LYS A 485 6.88 -22.76 -0.20
N LYS A 486 8.14 -22.87 0.19
CA LYS A 486 8.63 -22.48 1.53
C LYS A 486 8.52 -20.96 1.73
N LEU A 487 8.93 -20.16 0.75
CA LEU A 487 8.82 -18.70 0.82
C LEU A 487 7.35 -18.27 0.95
N ALA A 488 6.45 -18.83 0.13
CA ALA A 488 5.03 -18.55 0.21
C ALA A 488 4.41 -18.96 1.58
N GLN A 489 4.84 -20.09 2.16
CA GLN A 489 4.40 -20.50 3.49
C GLN A 489 4.87 -19.53 4.58
N MET A 490 6.12 -19.07 4.49
CA MET A 490 6.66 -18.11 5.47
C MET A 490 6.00 -16.75 5.33
N GLN A 491 5.75 -16.29 4.11
CA GLN A 491 5.02 -15.05 3.85
C GLN A 491 3.58 -15.14 4.39
N ALA A 492 2.87 -16.24 4.13
CA ALA A 492 1.53 -16.45 4.67
C ALA A 492 1.50 -16.45 6.21
N ARG A 493 2.53 -17.03 6.86
CA ARG A 493 2.65 -17.02 8.33
C ARG A 493 3.00 -15.63 8.87
N TYR A 494 3.84 -14.88 8.17
CA TYR A 494 4.13 -13.48 8.50
C TYR A 494 2.85 -12.63 8.45
N ASP A 495 2.09 -12.73 7.35
CA ASP A 495 0.84 -12.00 7.16
C ASP A 495 -0.22 -12.38 8.21
N GLU A 496 -0.30 -13.66 8.58
CA GLU A 496 -1.20 -14.14 9.64
C GLU A 496 -0.82 -13.54 11.00
N LEU A 497 0.46 -13.59 11.37
CA LEU A 497 0.96 -13.07 12.63
C LEU A 497 0.83 -11.54 12.70
N GLU A 498 1.05 -10.84 11.59
CA GLU A 498 0.80 -9.40 11.49
C GLU A 498 -0.67 -9.07 11.78
N ARG A 499 -1.62 -9.83 11.21
CA ARG A 499 -3.06 -9.61 11.46
C ARG A 499 -3.45 -9.92 12.90
N GLU A 500 -2.90 -10.98 13.50
CA GLU A 500 -3.11 -11.30 14.91
C GLU A 500 -2.67 -10.14 15.80
N LEU A 501 -1.47 -9.60 15.59
CA LEU A 501 -0.95 -8.45 16.31
C LEU A 501 -1.82 -7.21 16.12
N VAL A 502 -2.19 -6.90 14.88
CA VAL A 502 -3.03 -5.74 14.53
C VAL A 502 -4.40 -5.82 15.21
N SER A 503 -5.02 -7.01 15.25
CA SER A 503 -6.34 -7.21 15.84
C SER A 503 -6.37 -6.99 17.36
N GLN A 504 -5.23 -7.15 18.04
CA GLN A 504 -5.10 -7.04 19.51
C GLN A 504 -4.63 -5.67 19.97
N VAL A 505 -4.28 -4.75 19.08
CA VAL A 505 -3.78 -3.41 19.39
C VAL A 505 -4.85 -2.36 19.06
N PRO A 506 -5.64 -1.88 20.06
CA PRO A 506 -6.76 -0.95 19.85
C PRO A 506 -6.37 0.39 19.21
N GLU A 507 -5.12 0.85 19.41
CA GLU A 507 -4.60 2.10 18.85
C GLU A 507 -4.57 2.09 17.32
N ILE A 508 -4.55 0.91 16.71
CA ILE A 508 -4.62 0.73 15.24
C ILE A 508 -6.04 1.00 14.70
N LYS A 509 -7.01 1.36 15.56
CA LYS A 509 -8.30 1.86 15.08
C LYS A 509 -8.10 3.19 14.35
N LEU A 510 -7.60 3.07 13.12
CA LEU A 510 -7.32 4.16 12.19
C LEU A 510 -8.52 5.13 12.06
N GLN A 511 -9.73 4.66 12.35
CA GLN A 511 -10.95 5.46 12.32
C GLN A 511 -10.89 6.70 13.23
N GLN A 512 -10.35 6.57 14.45
CA GLN A 512 -10.22 7.72 15.35
C GLN A 512 -9.15 8.69 14.83
N GLN A 513 -8.04 8.18 14.30
CA GLN A 513 -6.97 9.01 13.74
C GLN A 513 -7.45 9.75 12.49
N LEU A 514 -8.13 9.08 11.56
CA LEU A 514 -8.66 9.71 10.34
C LEU A 514 -9.77 10.74 10.63
N GLN A 515 -10.50 10.60 11.74
CA GLN A 515 -11.52 11.58 12.13
C GLN A 515 -10.91 12.86 12.70
N THR A 516 -9.73 12.78 13.33
CA THR A 516 -9.06 13.92 13.99
C THR A 516 -8.05 14.62 13.10
N VAL A 517 -7.67 14.02 11.96
CA VAL A 517 -6.74 14.61 10.99
C VAL A 517 -7.51 15.49 10.01
N ASP A 518 -7.28 16.78 10.09
CA ASP A 518 -7.71 17.78 9.13
C ASP A 518 -6.66 18.91 9.06
N ARG A 519 -6.86 19.85 8.16
CA ARG A 519 -5.99 21.03 8.04
C ARG A 519 -5.88 21.83 9.34
N ASN A 520 -6.94 21.86 10.16
CA ASN A 520 -6.92 22.61 11.43
C ASN A 520 -6.02 21.93 12.47
N ALA A 521 -5.99 20.60 12.49
CA ALA A 521 -5.09 19.85 13.35
C ALA A 521 -3.63 20.10 12.96
N VAL A 522 -3.33 20.05 11.65
CA VAL A 522 -1.99 20.34 11.11
C VAL A 522 -1.58 21.78 11.44
N LEU A 523 -2.44 22.77 11.19
CA LEU A 523 -2.15 24.17 11.44
C LEU A 523 -1.81 24.51 12.88
N ARG A 524 -2.42 23.83 13.85
CA ARG A 524 -2.11 24.05 15.26
C ARG A 524 -0.68 23.67 15.63
N GLU A 525 -0.09 22.77 14.88
CA GLU A 525 1.26 22.25 15.11
C GLU A 525 2.31 22.87 14.18
N LEU A 526 1.90 23.62 13.14
CA LEU A 526 2.82 24.33 12.28
C LEU A 526 3.51 25.46 13.07
N PRO A 527 4.85 25.54 13.03
CA PRO A 527 5.60 26.63 13.62
C PRO A 527 5.18 27.99 13.04
N ASP A 528 5.25 29.02 13.87
CA ASP A 528 4.98 30.39 13.42
C ASP A 528 5.95 30.78 12.30
N GLY A 529 5.46 31.52 11.31
CA GLY A 529 6.29 31.92 10.18
C GLY A 529 6.59 30.82 9.16
N THR A 530 5.84 29.71 9.20
CA THR A 530 6.01 28.57 8.30
C THR A 530 4.83 28.43 7.34
N THR A 531 5.11 28.10 6.10
CA THR A 531 4.11 27.66 5.12
C THR A 531 4.33 26.18 4.77
N MET A 532 3.27 25.40 4.80
CA MET A 532 3.27 24.01 4.34
C MET A 532 2.78 23.96 2.90
N VAL A 533 3.49 23.19 2.07
CA VAL A 533 3.09 22.88 0.69
C VAL A 533 2.92 21.37 0.56
N GLU A 534 1.69 20.93 0.35
CA GLU A 534 1.35 19.52 0.09
C GLU A 534 1.21 19.30 -1.41
N PHE A 535 2.07 18.49 -1.99
CA PHE A 535 1.97 18.07 -3.39
C PHE A 535 1.18 16.76 -3.51
N VAL A 536 0.41 16.66 -4.57
CA VAL A 536 -0.35 15.45 -4.88
C VAL A 536 -0.35 15.16 -6.36
N LEU A 537 -0.09 13.90 -6.70
CA LEU A 537 -0.20 13.34 -8.05
C LEU A 537 -1.55 12.63 -8.18
N PHE A 538 -2.34 12.97 -9.22
CA PHE A 538 -3.65 12.36 -9.45
C PHE A 538 -3.96 12.23 -10.93
N VAL A 539 -4.83 11.26 -11.27
CA VAL A 539 -5.36 11.07 -12.63
C VAL A 539 -6.59 11.94 -12.79
N VAL A 540 -6.61 12.77 -13.83
CA VAL A 540 -7.74 13.68 -14.09
C VAL A 540 -8.89 12.90 -14.73
N PHE A 541 -10.10 13.13 -14.23
CA PHE A 541 -11.33 12.64 -14.87
C PHE A 541 -12.10 13.81 -15.47
N ASP A 542 -12.29 13.78 -16.79
CA ASP A 542 -13.11 14.76 -17.51
C ASP A 542 -14.58 14.35 -17.42
N PHE A 543 -15.36 15.07 -16.62
CA PHE A 543 -16.78 14.84 -16.43
C PHE A 543 -17.62 15.21 -17.65
N LYS A 544 -17.09 16.03 -18.56
CA LYS A 544 -17.79 16.50 -19.76
C LYS A 544 -17.48 15.64 -20.99
N ALA A 545 -16.46 14.79 -20.93
CA ALA A 545 -16.12 13.87 -22.01
C ALA A 545 -17.21 12.83 -22.21
N VAL A 546 -17.67 12.72 -23.45
CA VAL A 546 -18.75 11.82 -23.86
C VAL A 546 -18.16 10.64 -24.63
N ARG A 547 -18.21 9.45 -24.04
CA ARG A 547 -17.66 8.22 -24.63
C ARG A 547 -18.23 7.93 -26.02
N ASN A 548 -19.53 8.19 -26.22
CA ASN A 548 -20.21 8.01 -27.51
C ASN A 548 -19.67 8.90 -28.66
N ARG A 549 -18.84 9.92 -28.33
CA ARG A 549 -18.13 10.78 -29.28
C ARG A 549 -16.67 10.38 -29.44
N GLY A 550 -16.24 9.26 -28.87
CA GLY A 550 -14.85 8.81 -28.86
C GLY A 550 -13.94 9.60 -27.91
N GLU A 551 -14.51 10.36 -26.97
CA GLU A 551 -13.76 11.17 -26.02
C GLU A 551 -13.31 10.32 -24.80
N VAL A 552 -12.07 10.50 -24.37
CA VAL A 552 -11.47 9.75 -23.24
C VAL A 552 -11.72 10.51 -21.94
N ARG A 553 -12.35 9.85 -20.96
CA ARG A 553 -12.67 10.47 -19.67
C ARG A 553 -11.46 10.53 -18.73
N TRP A 554 -10.66 9.49 -18.70
CA TRP A 554 -9.44 9.47 -17.89
C TRP A 554 -8.30 10.13 -18.67
N GLN A 555 -7.89 11.30 -18.21
CA GLN A 555 -6.86 12.13 -18.81
C GLN A 555 -5.50 11.80 -18.15
N PRO A 556 -4.36 12.23 -18.72
CA PRO A 556 -3.06 12.04 -18.11
C PRO A 556 -2.96 12.62 -16.69
N GLU A 557 -2.05 12.05 -15.91
CA GLU A 557 -1.76 12.49 -14.55
C GLU A 557 -1.25 13.92 -14.48
N ARG A 558 -1.60 14.61 -13.38
CA ARG A 558 -1.16 16.00 -13.11
C ARG A 558 -0.70 16.13 -11.67
N TYR A 559 0.19 17.11 -11.46
CA TYR A 559 0.56 17.55 -10.12
C TYR A 559 -0.29 18.75 -9.67
N LEU A 560 -0.82 18.67 -8.46
CA LEU A 560 -1.40 19.80 -7.73
C LEU A 560 -0.52 20.14 -6.53
N ALA A 561 -0.47 21.42 -6.16
CA ALA A 561 0.10 21.88 -4.91
C ALA A 561 -0.98 22.56 -4.06
N PHE A 562 -1.07 22.19 -2.78
CA PHE A 562 -1.89 22.88 -1.79
C PHE A 562 -0.97 23.69 -0.86
N VAL A 563 -1.17 25.00 -0.83
CA VAL A 563 -0.39 25.91 0.00
C VAL A 563 -1.21 26.26 1.24
N LEU A 564 -0.64 26.00 2.42
CA LEU A 564 -1.28 26.17 3.71
C LEU A 564 -0.37 27.02 4.63
N PRO A 565 -0.58 28.34 4.74
CA PRO A 565 0.16 29.21 5.65
C PRO A 565 -0.23 28.93 7.13
N ALA A 566 0.76 28.97 8.03
CA ALA A 566 0.51 28.79 9.46
C ALA A 566 -0.55 29.76 9.98
N LYS A 567 -1.43 29.26 10.88
CA LYS A 567 -2.52 30.04 11.52
C LYS A 567 -3.59 30.60 10.57
N GLN A 568 -3.61 30.21 9.28
CA GLN A 568 -4.58 30.70 8.30
C GLN A 568 -5.36 29.55 7.64
N PRO A 569 -6.29 28.89 8.37
CA PRO A 569 -7.00 27.70 7.89
C PRO A 569 -7.88 27.93 6.67
N ASP A 570 -8.32 29.17 6.48
CA ASP A 570 -9.20 29.57 5.39
C ASP A 570 -8.46 30.05 4.13
N SER A 571 -7.12 30.20 4.22
CA SER A 571 -6.27 30.70 3.13
C SER A 571 -5.64 29.58 2.28
N VAL A 572 -6.19 28.37 2.31
CA VAL A 572 -5.69 27.26 1.49
C VAL A 572 -5.82 27.58 0.02
N GLN A 573 -4.72 27.45 -0.73
CA GLN A 573 -4.70 27.62 -2.18
C GLN A 573 -4.39 26.28 -2.85
N MET A 574 -5.07 25.99 -3.94
CA MET A 574 -4.81 24.83 -4.80
C MET A 574 -4.27 25.33 -6.14
N ILE A 575 -3.09 24.88 -6.52
CA ILE A 575 -2.36 25.32 -7.71
C ILE A 575 -2.13 24.11 -8.62
N ASP A 576 -2.52 24.22 -9.89
CA ASP A 576 -2.17 23.25 -10.93
C ASP A 576 -0.73 23.51 -11.42
N LEU A 577 0.12 22.50 -11.30
CA LEU A 577 1.52 22.58 -11.75
C LEU A 577 1.72 22.03 -13.16
N GLY A 578 0.75 21.32 -13.72
CA GLY A 578 0.82 20.78 -15.07
C GLY A 578 0.86 19.25 -15.13
N LEU A 579 1.16 18.75 -16.34
CA LEU A 579 1.22 17.32 -16.62
C LEU A 579 2.39 16.64 -15.89
N ALA A 580 2.12 15.48 -15.32
CA ALA A 580 3.13 14.73 -14.59
C ALA A 580 4.31 14.33 -15.48
N GLU A 581 4.05 13.86 -16.70
CA GLU A 581 5.10 13.47 -17.66
C GLU A 581 6.10 14.60 -17.94
N ASP A 582 5.61 15.83 -18.05
CA ASP A 582 6.48 17.01 -18.31
C ASP A 582 7.32 17.34 -17.08
N ILE A 583 6.72 17.34 -15.90
CA ILE A 583 7.41 17.61 -14.64
C ILE A 583 8.42 16.51 -14.32
N ASP A 584 8.06 15.25 -14.48
CA ASP A 584 8.94 14.11 -14.21
C ASP A 584 10.17 14.13 -15.14
N ARG A 585 9.98 14.54 -16.40
CA ARG A 585 11.10 14.78 -17.33
C ARG A 585 12.01 15.90 -16.87
N LEU A 586 11.44 17.03 -16.41
CA LEU A 586 12.25 18.15 -15.88
C LEU A 586 13.00 17.74 -14.60
N VAL A 587 12.39 16.94 -13.75
CA VAL A 587 13.05 16.35 -12.56
C VAL A 587 14.24 15.49 -12.98
N GLN A 588 14.07 14.64 -13.99
CA GLN A 588 15.15 13.78 -14.48
C GLN A 588 16.29 14.61 -15.11
N ASP A 589 15.93 15.57 -15.98
CA ASP A 589 16.91 16.46 -16.63
C ASP A 589 17.73 17.24 -15.59
N PHE A 590 17.08 17.74 -14.54
CA PHE A 590 17.76 18.42 -13.45
C PHE A 590 18.70 17.50 -12.68
N ARG A 591 18.25 16.30 -12.31
CA ARG A 591 19.07 15.32 -11.62
C ARG A 591 20.30 14.93 -12.42
N ASP A 592 20.11 14.66 -13.72
CA ASP A 592 21.20 14.31 -14.64
C ASP A 592 22.21 15.46 -14.84
N SER A 593 21.77 16.72 -14.66
CA SER A 593 22.64 17.89 -14.73
C SER A 593 23.44 18.13 -13.44
N VAL A 594 22.92 17.75 -12.27
CA VAL A 594 23.61 17.91 -10.96
C VAL A 594 24.53 16.75 -10.66
N ILE A 595 24.12 15.53 -11.03
CA ILE A 595 24.88 14.32 -10.76
C ILE A 595 25.79 14.04 -11.96
N PRO A 596 27.11 14.10 -11.83
CA PRO A 596 28.02 13.88 -12.93
C PRO A 596 27.75 12.52 -13.58
N GLY A 597 27.41 12.53 -14.89
CA GLY A 597 27.07 11.33 -15.64
C GLY A 597 28.27 10.41 -15.82
N LYS A 598 28.07 9.10 -15.75
CA LYS A 598 29.03 8.14 -16.28
C LYS A 598 29.20 8.38 -17.78
N PRO A 599 30.41 8.54 -18.31
CA PRO A 599 30.60 8.58 -19.75
C PRO A 599 30.04 7.29 -20.37
N LYS A 600 29.26 7.41 -21.43
CA LYS A 600 28.45 6.32 -22.05
C LYS A 600 29.25 5.10 -22.55
N ASN A 601 30.59 5.10 -22.46
CA ASN A 601 31.45 4.10 -23.09
C ASN A 601 32.69 3.61 -22.31
N THR A 602 32.84 3.91 -21.02
CA THR A 602 33.99 3.36 -20.27
C THR A 602 33.54 2.83 -18.91
N GLY A 603 33.89 1.55 -18.63
CA GLY A 603 33.62 0.87 -17.39
C GLY A 603 34.47 1.35 -16.20
N ASP A 604 35.08 2.52 -16.29
CA ASP A 604 36.00 3.04 -15.29
C ASP A 604 35.32 4.04 -14.36
N LEU A 605 35.66 3.92 -13.09
CA LEU A 605 35.39 4.91 -12.06
C LEU A 605 35.88 6.26 -12.51
N LEU A 606 35.11 7.32 -12.27
CA LEU A 606 35.58 8.68 -12.40
C LEU A 606 36.82 8.85 -11.49
N ASP A 607 37.98 8.87 -12.10
CA ASP A 607 39.18 9.38 -11.50
C ASP A 607 39.03 10.91 -11.45
N PHE A 608 38.83 11.49 -10.27
CA PHE A 608 38.52 12.91 -10.10
C PHE A 608 39.72 13.83 -10.48
N GLY A 609 40.85 13.25 -10.93
CA GLY A 609 42.05 13.98 -11.32
C GLY A 609 42.02 14.73 -12.65
N ASP A 610 41.05 14.47 -13.54
CA ASP A 610 41.07 14.98 -14.93
C ASP A 610 39.87 15.90 -15.27
N TRP A 611 39.35 16.68 -14.31
CA TRP A 611 38.28 17.63 -14.60
C TRP A 611 38.90 18.93 -15.20
N ASP A 612 38.73 19.11 -16.53
CA ASP A 612 39.03 20.33 -17.22
C ASP A 612 38.04 21.45 -16.77
N GLU A 613 38.53 22.67 -16.50
CA GLU A 613 37.72 23.82 -16.12
C GLU A 613 36.57 24.09 -17.11
N THR A 614 36.74 23.74 -18.38
CA THR A 614 35.72 23.87 -19.43
C THR A 614 34.55 22.94 -19.21
N LEU A 615 34.82 21.70 -18.78
CA LEU A 615 33.79 20.69 -18.50
C LEU A 615 33.00 21.06 -17.24
N VAL A 616 33.65 21.51 -16.18
CA VAL A 616 33.01 22.02 -14.97
C VAL A 616 32.11 23.20 -15.26
N LEU A 617 32.56 24.15 -16.07
CA LEU A 617 31.75 25.29 -16.50
C LEU A 617 30.52 24.89 -17.37
N GLU A 618 30.67 23.90 -18.23
CA GLU A 618 29.54 23.37 -19.04
C GLU A 618 28.51 22.65 -18.16
N ILE A 619 28.96 21.86 -17.19
CA ILE A 619 28.09 21.20 -16.22
C ILE A 619 27.35 22.24 -15.36
N MET A 620 28.04 23.27 -14.85
CA MET A 620 27.40 24.33 -14.06
C MET A 620 26.35 25.11 -14.87
N LYS A 621 26.61 25.43 -16.13
CA LYS A 621 25.63 26.10 -17.01
C LYS A 621 24.43 25.18 -17.31
N SER A 622 24.66 23.90 -17.54
CA SER A 622 23.60 22.91 -17.78
C SER A 622 22.70 22.76 -16.55
N ASN A 623 23.30 22.65 -15.35
CA ASN A 623 22.59 22.56 -14.08
C ASN A 623 21.69 23.79 -13.83
N THR A 624 22.20 24.98 -14.02
CA THR A 624 21.44 26.21 -13.83
C THR A 624 20.23 26.28 -14.75
N ALA A 625 20.41 25.96 -16.05
CA ALA A 625 19.30 26.01 -17.03
C ALA A 625 18.20 24.95 -16.74
N ALA A 626 18.59 23.72 -16.38
CA ALA A 626 17.65 22.68 -16.02
C ALA A 626 16.91 23.01 -14.70
N GLY A 627 17.64 23.51 -13.71
CA GLY A 627 17.07 23.92 -12.43
C GLY A 627 16.08 25.08 -12.54
N ILE A 628 16.34 26.07 -13.40
CA ILE A 628 15.41 27.18 -13.66
C ILE A 628 14.12 26.67 -14.26
N LYS A 629 14.19 25.84 -15.31
CA LYS A 629 12.99 25.27 -15.94
C LYS A 629 12.14 24.48 -14.94
N LEU A 630 12.80 23.67 -14.12
CA LEU A 630 12.11 22.91 -13.09
C LEU A 630 11.47 23.84 -12.05
N ARG A 631 12.18 24.85 -11.56
CA ARG A 631 11.63 25.85 -10.62
C ARG A 631 10.41 26.55 -11.20
N GLU A 632 10.50 27.01 -12.46
CA GLU A 632 9.39 27.67 -13.16
C GLU A 632 8.14 26.79 -13.23
N ALA A 633 8.32 25.47 -13.37
CA ALA A 633 7.21 24.53 -13.42
C ALA A 633 6.60 24.23 -12.03
N ILE A 634 7.42 24.06 -10.97
CA ILE A 634 6.94 23.49 -9.70
C ILE A 634 6.96 24.48 -8.52
N PHE A 635 7.73 25.56 -8.59
CA PHE A 635 7.89 26.49 -7.47
C PHE A 635 7.35 27.90 -7.78
N ASP A 636 7.64 28.45 -8.94
CA ASP A 636 7.17 29.81 -9.29
C ASP A 636 5.64 29.93 -9.27
N PRO A 637 4.83 28.92 -9.67
CA PRO A 637 3.38 29.00 -9.54
C PRO A 637 2.88 29.10 -8.10
N ILE A 638 3.62 28.56 -7.12
CA ILE A 638 3.25 28.61 -5.70
C ILE A 638 3.81 29.85 -4.99
N ARG A 639 4.89 30.46 -5.53
CA ARG A 639 5.62 31.57 -4.90
C ARG A 639 4.75 32.78 -4.52
N PRO A 640 3.75 33.20 -5.32
CA PRO A 640 2.85 34.32 -4.95
C PRO A 640 2.05 34.08 -3.67
N TYR A 641 1.88 32.82 -3.26
CA TYR A 641 1.07 32.40 -2.10
C TYR A 641 1.91 32.08 -0.86
N LEU A 642 3.26 32.20 -0.94
CA LEU A 642 4.14 31.86 0.18
C LEU A 642 4.26 33.01 1.23
N SER A 643 3.72 34.19 0.93
CA SER A 643 3.77 35.36 1.82
C SER A 643 5.21 35.76 2.16
N GLU A 644 5.41 36.53 3.25
CA GLU A 644 6.73 36.94 3.76
C GLU A 644 7.41 35.83 4.62
N MET A 645 6.88 34.62 4.58
CA MET A 645 7.35 33.48 5.38
C MET A 645 8.69 32.96 4.85
N LYS A 646 9.64 32.74 5.74
CA LYS A 646 10.98 32.24 5.40
C LYS A 646 11.15 30.74 5.61
N SER A 647 10.21 30.07 6.26
CA SER A 647 10.27 28.64 6.51
C SER A 647 9.23 27.89 5.70
N LEU A 648 9.65 26.86 4.98
CA LEU A 648 8.79 26.00 4.16
C LEU A 648 8.88 24.54 4.61
N ILE A 649 7.72 23.92 4.74
CA ILE A 649 7.60 22.46 4.93
C ILE A 649 6.98 21.90 3.66
N LEU A 650 7.73 21.10 2.95
CA LEU A 650 7.29 20.47 1.70
C LEU A 650 6.91 19.02 1.92
N ALA A 651 5.76 18.60 1.41
CA ALA A 651 5.32 17.22 1.38
C ALA A 651 5.18 16.74 -0.08
N PRO A 652 6.27 16.40 -0.76
CA PRO A 652 6.27 16.02 -2.17
C PRO A 652 5.53 14.71 -2.44
N ASP A 653 5.10 14.52 -3.70
CA ASP A 653 4.54 13.27 -4.22
C ASP A 653 5.22 12.92 -5.56
N GLY A 654 5.10 11.67 -6.02
CA GLY A 654 5.69 11.25 -7.29
C GLY A 654 7.19 11.50 -7.36
N ALA A 655 7.67 11.88 -8.54
CA ALA A 655 9.08 12.17 -8.81
C ALA A 655 9.63 13.38 -8.03
N LEU A 656 8.77 14.28 -7.54
CA LEU A 656 9.19 15.42 -6.72
C LEU A 656 9.88 15.00 -5.40
N ASN A 657 9.71 13.77 -4.96
CA ASN A 657 10.46 13.19 -3.83
C ASN A 657 11.97 13.01 -4.11
N LEU A 658 12.39 13.07 -5.37
CA LEU A 658 13.76 12.78 -5.79
C LEU A 658 14.65 14.00 -5.90
N ILE A 659 14.12 15.20 -5.62
CA ILE A 659 14.84 16.45 -5.74
C ILE A 659 14.94 17.20 -4.40
N PRO A 660 16.08 17.83 -4.13
CA PRO A 660 16.22 18.78 -3.04
C PRO A 660 15.83 20.17 -3.56
N PHE A 661 14.64 20.66 -3.20
CA PHE A 661 14.14 21.95 -3.68
C PHE A 661 15.07 23.13 -3.32
N GLN A 662 15.79 23.04 -2.20
CA GLN A 662 16.67 24.10 -1.71
C GLN A 662 17.80 24.49 -2.68
N ILE A 663 18.20 23.59 -3.60
CA ILE A 663 19.25 23.88 -4.57
C ILE A 663 18.75 24.39 -5.93
N LEU A 664 17.45 24.64 -6.07
CA LEU A 664 16.90 25.18 -7.32
C LEU A 664 17.35 26.64 -7.47
N PRO A 665 17.91 27.03 -8.65
CA PRO A 665 18.39 28.40 -8.90
C PRO A 665 17.24 29.41 -8.95
N ILE A 666 17.41 30.60 -8.33
CA ILE A 666 16.43 31.67 -8.40
C ILE A 666 16.85 32.77 -9.41
N ASP A 667 18.10 32.78 -9.81
CA ASP A 667 18.62 33.70 -10.82
C ASP A 667 19.23 32.97 -12.01
N GLU A 668 19.42 33.69 -13.12
CA GLU A 668 20.01 33.15 -14.36
C GLU A 668 21.48 32.73 -14.21
N THR A 669 22.16 33.24 -13.18
CA THR A 669 23.57 32.93 -12.95
C THR A 669 23.78 31.65 -12.15
N GLY A 670 22.73 31.11 -11.51
CA GLY A 670 22.79 29.97 -10.58
C GLY A 670 23.51 30.23 -9.27
N LYS A 671 23.84 31.51 -9.00
CA LYS A 671 24.54 31.89 -7.77
C LYS A 671 23.59 32.00 -6.57
N GLN A 672 22.36 32.38 -6.82
CA GLN A 672 21.31 32.41 -5.79
C GLN A 672 20.42 31.20 -5.93
N LEU A 673 20.14 30.56 -4.81
CA LEU A 673 19.36 29.34 -4.72
C LEU A 673 18.15 29.54 -3.80
N LEU A 674 17.14 28.67 -3.87
CA LEU A 674 15.96 28.76 -2.97
C LEU A 674 16.36 28.73 -1.49
N MET A 675 17.44 28.04 -1.11
CA MET A 675 17.95 28.06 0.26
C MET A 675 18.46 29.42 0.73
N ASP A 676 18.75 30.35 -0.16
CA ASP A 676 19.19 31.72 0.20
C ASP A 676 17.96 32.56 0.61
N GLU A 677 16.74 32.17 0.21
CA GLU A 677 15.48 32.84 0.57
C GLU A 677 14.69 32.07 1.65
N TYR A 678 14.71 30.73 1.63
CA TYR A 678 13.86 29.88 2.46
C TYR A 678 14.65 28.80 3.20
N THR A 679 14.27 28.55 4.45
CA THR A 679 14.65 27.31 5.15
C THR A 679 13.66 26.21 4.80
N ILE A 680 14.11 25.15 4.12
CA ILE A 680 13.27 24.11 3.58
C ILE A 680 13.45 22.80 4.35
N SER A 681 12.34 22.20 4.74
CA SER A 681 12.26 20.88 5.34
C SER A 681 11.19 20.02 4.68
N TYR A 682 11.20 18.72 4.96
CA TYR A 682 10.37 17.76 4.26
C TYR A 682 9.50 16.95 5.22
N LEU A 683 8.32 16.52 4.72
CA LEU A 683 7.46 15.50 5.32
C LEU A 683 7.04 14.51 4.22
N SER A 684 6.61 13.30 4.60
CA SER A 684 5.97 12.39 3.62
C SER A 684 4.55 12.85 3.29
N VAL A 685 3.86 13.40 4.28
CA VAL A 685 2.53 14.02 4.16
C VAL A 685 2.40 15.04 5.29
N GLY A 686 1.68 16.13 5.08
CA GLY A 686 1.56 17.22 6.06
C GLY A 686 1.08 16.81 7.44
N ARG A 687 0.25 15.75 7.56
CA ARG A 687 -0.18 15.23 8.87
C ARG A 687 0.96 14.62 9.71
N ASP A 688 2.11 14.29 9.11
CA ASP A 688 3.24 13.72 9.87
C ASP A 688 3.79 14.71 10.91
N ILE A 689 3.51 15.98 10.79
CA ILE A 689 3.83 16.99 11.81
C ILE A 689 3.20 16.65 13.17
N LEU A 690 2.03 15.99 13.17
CA LEU A 690 1.35 15.57 14.40
C LEU A 690 2.11 14.47 15.15
N ARG A 691 2.98 13.72 14.44
CA ARG A 691 3.77 12.62 15.01
C ARG A 691 4.91 13.13 15.89
N SER A 692 5.54 14.25 15.52
CA SER A 692 6.67 14.82 16.25
C SER A 692 6.30 15.23 17.69
N LYS A 693 5.00 15.52 17.93
CA LYS A 693 4.48 15.96 19.23
C LYS A 693 4.13 14.80 20.18
N VAL A 694 4.23 13.57 19.69
CA VAL A 694 3.92 12.41 20.52
C VAL A 694 5.07 12.15 21.48
N GLN A 695 4.79 12.26 22.78
CA GLN A 695 5.77 12.01 23.83
C GLN A 695 6.14 10.50 23.87
N PRO A 696 7.44 10.16 23.88
CA PRO A 696 7.86 8.78 24.05
C PRO A 696 7.50 8.25 25.44
N THR A 697 7.20 6.97 25.52
CA THR A 697 6.86 6.29 26.81
C THR A 697 8.11 5.89 27.61
N ARG A 698 9.27 5.92 26.96
CA ARG A 698 10.57 5.59 27.57
C ARG A 698 11.59 6.68 27.23
N PRO A 699 12.56 6.94 28.10
CA PRO A 699 13.66 7.85 27.78
C PRO A 699 14.52 7.29 26.66
N ALA A 700 15.13 8.17 25.89
CA ALA A 700 16.10 7.79 24.85
C ALA A 700 17.36 7.17 25.51
N SER A 701 17.94 6.19 24.83
CA SER A 701 19.23 5.62 25.23
C SER A 701 20.41 6.48 24.74
N ALA A 702 21.63 6.12 25.15
CA ALA A 702 22.85 6.78 24.72
C ALA A 702 22.98 6.84 23.20
N PRO A 703 23.59 7.90 22.64
CA PRO A 703 23.83 8.02 21.21
C PRO A 703 24.55 6.78 20.65
N LEU A 704 24.17 6.39 19.43
CA LEU A 704 24.74 5.25 18.72
C LEU A 704 25.32 5.73 17.39
N VAL A 705 26.61 5.42 17.18
CA VAL A 705 27.33 5.72 15.95
C VAL A 705 27.90 4.42 15.39
N ILE A 706 27.55 4.11 14.15
CA ILE A 706 28.07 2.97 13.39
C ILE A 706 28.72 3.52 12.12
N ALA A 707 30.01 3.27 11.94
CA ALA A 707 30.76 3.83 10.82
C ALA A 707 31.90 2.89 10.38
N ASP A 708 32.39 3.07 9.16
CA ASP A 708 33.55 2.36 8.59
C ASP A 708 33.50 0.83 8.79
N PRO A 709 32.44 0.13 8.35
CA PRO A 709 32.33 -1.31 8.54
C PRO A 709 33.43 -2.10 7.81
N ASP A 710 33.93 -3.16 8.42
CA ASP A 710 34.72 -4.17 7.74
C ASP A 710 33.84 -5.11 6.92
N PHE A 711 33.65 -4.78 5.65
CA PHE A 711 32.74 -5.55 4.75
C PHE A 711 33.21 -6.97 4.47
N ASP A 712 34.50 -7.27 4.73
CA ASP A 712 35.16 -8.57 4.51
C ASP A 712 35.23 -9.43 5.79
N LEU A 713 34.57 -9.02 6.88
CA LEU A 713 34.55 -9.74 8.15
C LEU A 713 34.14 -11.20 7.97
N THR A 714 34.90 -12.15 8.54
CA THR A 714 34.62 -13.60 8.52
C THR A 714 34.50 -14.17 9.92
N ALA A 715 33.87 -15.35 10.07
CA ALA A 715 33.77 -16.04 11.37
C ALA A 715 35.14 -16.46 11.93
N GLU A 716 36.14 -16.67 11.10
CA GLU A 716 37.50 -17.06 11.50
C GLU A 716 38.30 -15.91 12.11
N GLN A 717 38.04 -14.67 11.69
CA GLN A 717 38.72 -13.47 12.20
C GLN A 717 38.33 -13.11 13.64
N CYS A 718 37.20 -13.57 14.13
CA CYS A 718 36.79 -13.41 15.53
C CYS A 718 37.49 -14.41 16.47
N ALA A 719 38.12 -15.47 15.94
CA ALA A 719 38.77 -16.50 16.73
C ALA A 719 40.30 -16.33 16.83
N GLU A 720 40.96 -15.73 15.85
CA GLU A 720 42.43 -15.44 15.87
C GLU A 720 42.77 -14.33 14.88
N SER A 721 43.56 -13.35 15.36
CA SER A 721 44.15 -12.32 14.51
C SER A 721 45.33 -12.89 13.73
N HIS A 722 45.15 -13.41 12.54
CA HIS A 722 46.19 -13.56 11.53
C HIS A 722 45.63 -13.62 10.10
N SER A 723 46.21 -12.79 9.27
CA SER A 723 45.92 -12.60 7.85
C SER A 723 46.27 -13.81 6.97
N THR A 724 45.36 -14.26 6.15
CA THR A 724 45.68 -14.92 4.89
C THR A 724 44.79 -14.44 3.79
N ASN A 725 45.39 -13.87 2.72
CA ASN A 725 44.76 -13.47 1.49
C ASN A 725 44.17 -14.68 0.75
N LEU A 726 42.88 -14.84 0.77
CA LEU A 726 42.16 -15.71 -0.14
C LEU A 726 41.33 -14.86 -1.08
N SER A 727 41.72 -14.81 -2.35
CA SER A 727 40.96 -14.18 -3.41
C SER A 727 39.71 -15.03 -3.70
N PRO A 728 38.46 -14.47 -3.70
CA PRO A 728 37.28 -15.20 -4.07
C PRO A 728 37.15 -15.36 -5.60
N PRO A 729 36.29 -16.26 -6.11
CA PRO A 729 36.09 -16.46 -7.53
C PRO A 729 35.51 -15.21 -8.20
N LEU A 730 36.11 -14.82 -9.33
CA LEU A 730 35.87 -13.61 -10.11
C LEU A 730 34.46 -13.45 -10.72
N ASP A 731 33.59 -14.47 -10.71
CA ASP A 731 32.36 -14.49 -11.52
C ASP A 731 31.14 -13.78 -10.88
N ILE A 732 31.19 -13.46 -9.60
CA ILE A 732 30.02 -12.94 -8.85
C ILE A 732 29.90 -11.41 -8.95
N LEU A 733 30.98 -10.72 -9.24
CA LEU A 733 31.08 -9.25 -9.17
C LEU A 733 30.66 -8.51 -10.45
N ASN A 734 30.59 -9.22 -11.57
CA ASN A 734 30.25 -8.63 -12.89
C ASN A 734 28.80 -8.17 -13.03
N THR A 735 27.91 -8.53 -12.10
CA THR A 735 26.44 -8.29 -12.24
C THR A 735 25.96 -7.03 -11.51
N LEU A 736 26.76 -6.49 -10.59
CA LEU A 736 26.48 -5.19 -9.92
C LEU A 736 26.91 -3.96 -10.76
N GLY A 737 27.27 -4.19 -12.05
CA GLY A 737 27.75 -3.13 -12.93
C GLY A 737 29.28 -2.96 -12.87
N GLY A 738 30.01 -4.08 -12.93
CA GLY A 738 31.49 -4.15 -12.92
C GLY A 738 32.02 -4.51 -11.54
N ASP A 739 33.15 -5.20 -11.49
CA ASP A 739 34.02 -5.69 -10.43
C ASP A 739 33.96 -5.03 -9.02
N ARG A 740 32.77 -4.83 -8.40
CA ARG A 740 32.67 -4.03 -7.16
C ARG A 740 32.33 -4.89 -5.95
N ARG A 741 33.35 -5.09 -5.11
CA ARG A 741 33.24 -5.29 -3.66
C ARG A 741 32.89 -3.96 -3.01
N PHE A 742 32.16 -3.98 -1.87
CA PHE A 742 32.07 -2.79 -1.02
C PHE A 742 33.46 -2.51 -0.46
N GLU A 743 34.00 -1.33 -0.74
CA GLU A 743 35.29 -0.88 -0.23
C GLU A 743 35.06 0.01 1.00
N ARG A 744 36.02 -0.04 1.94
CA ARG A 744 35.97 0.83 3.12
C ARG A 744 36.12 2.30 2.69
N MET A 745 35.27 3.15 3.23
CA MET A 745 35.26 4.59 2.97
C MET A 745 35.88 5.33 4.17
N PHE A 746 37.10 5.81 4.02
CA PHE A 746 37.84 6.52 5.08
C PHE A 746 37.10 7.72 5.67
N GLY A 747 36.33 8.44 4.87
CA GLY A 747 35.52 9.57 5.32
C GLY A 747 34.44 9.19 6.31
N THR A 748 33.90 7.96 6.22
CA THR A 748 32.88 7.47 7.18
C THR A 748 33.50 7.25 8.57
N ARG A 749 34.75 6.80 8.65
CA ARG A 749 35.50 6.70 9.90
C ARG A 749 35.73 8.06 10.52
N LEU A 750 36.25 9.01 9.73
CA LEU A 750 36.47 10.39 10.16
C LEU A 750 35.19 11.05 10.69
N LEU A 751 34.09 10.83 10.01
CA LEU A 751 32.76 11.28 10.44
C LEU A 751 32.37 10.64 11.80
N GLY A 752 32.45 9.32 11.90
CA GLY A 752 32.09 8.60 13.13
C GLY A 752 32.89 9.08 14.33
N GLU A 753 34.22 9.19 14.19
CA GLU A 753 35.11 9.66 15.24
C GLU A 753 34.90 11.13 15.59
N SER A 754 34.68 12.02 14.60
CA SER A 754 34.44 13.46 14.82
C SER A 754 33.14 13.68 15.61
N VAL A 755 32.07 13.03 15.20
CA VAL A 755 30.76 13.12 15.87
C VAL A 755 30.84 12.50 17.26
N ALA A 756 31.49 11.36 17.41
CA ALA A 756 31.65 10.70 18.72
C ALA A 756 32.41 11.55 19.75
N LYS A 757 33.40 12.32 19.33
CA LYS A 757 34.12 13.27 20.20
C LYS A 757 33.23 14.39 20.76
N ARG A 758 32.13 14.73 20.04
CA ARG A 758 31.20 15.79 20.46
C ARG A 758 30.08 15.28 21.36
N LEU A 759 29.76 13.98 21.29
CA LEU A 759 28.62 13.38 22.00
C LEU A 759 29.09 12.79 23.36
N LYS A 760 28.30 13.02 24.42
CA LYS A 760 28.49 12.35 25.70
C LYS A 760 27.94 10.91 25.68
N ASP A 761 28.62 10.02 26.35
CA ASP A 761 28.22 8.62 26.57
C ASP A 761 27.93 7.87 25.29
N VAL A 762 28.57 8.25 24.17
CA VAL A 762 28.33 7.67 22.86
C VAL A 762 28.85 6.23 22.76
N ARG A 763 28.07 5.38 22.12
CA ARG A 763 28.51 4.05 21.69
C ARG A 763 28.94 4.15 20.24
N LEU A 764 30.26 4.05 20.02
CA LEU A 764 30.90 4.08 18.71
C LEU A 764 31.34 2.68 18.31
N TYR A 765 30.85 2.19 17.16
CA TYR A 765 31.23 0.91 16.58
C TYR A 765 31.84 1.13 15.19
N LEU A 766 33.07 0.63 15.04
CA LEU A 766 33.88 0.74 13.82
C LEU A 766 34.36 -0.64 13.37
N GLU A 767 34.73 -0.76 12.12
CA GLU A 767 35.36 -1.95 11.54
C GLU A 767 34.55 -3.23 11.79
N ALA A 768 35.16 -4.24 12.40
CA ALA A 768 34.53 -5.52 12.72
C ALA A 768 33.40 -5.41 13.75
N GLU A 769 33.33 -4.33 14.52
CA GLU A 769 32.26 -4.07 15.49
C GLU A 769 31.03 -3.38 14.86
N ALA A 770 31.13 -2.88 13.61
CA ALA A 770 30.03 -2.23 12.92
C ALA A 770 29.01 -3.24 12.36
N VAL A 771 28.47 -4.10 13.23
CA VAL A 771 27.61 -5.26 12.90
C VAL A 771 26.12 -4.97 13.01
N GLU A 772 25.31 -5.80 12.36
CA GLU A 772 23.85 -5.71 12.30
C GLU A 772 23.18 -5.74 13.68
N SER A 773 23.70 -6.57 14.61
CA SER A 773 23.09 -6.75 15.93
C SER A 773 23.04 -5.48 16.78
N HIS A 774 23.95 -4.54 16.61
CA HIS A 774 23.91 -3.27 17.34
C HIS A 774 22.76 -2.36 16.90
N LEU A 775 22.28 -2.49 15.66
CA LEU A 775 21.09 -1.80 15.16
C LEU A 775 19.81 -2.53 15.59
N THR A 776 19.74 -3.85 15.36
CA THR A 776 18.52 -4.63 15.62
C THR A 776 18.19 -4.74 17.12
N THR A 777 19.18 -4.60 18.00
CA THR A 777 19.00 -4.61 19.47
C THR A 777 18.99 -3.23 20.10
N CYS A 778 19.10 -2.14 19.32
CA CYS A 778 19.11 -0.79 19.88
C CYS A 778 17.75 -0.43 20.49
N GLN A 779 17.80 0.33 21.58
CA GLN A 779 16.61 0.79 22.29
C GLN A 779 16.52 2.31 22.20
N SER A 780 16.00 2.78 21.09
CA SER A 780 15.69 4.19 20.83
C SER A 780 16.87 5.13 21.19
N PRO A 781 18.03 5.02 20.52
CA PRO A 781 19.18 5.90 20.78
C PRO A 781 18.79 7.35 20.50
N ARG A 782 19.18 8.26 21.40
CA ARG A 782 18.86 9.68 21.28
C ARG A 782 19.29 10.27 19.94
N ILE A 783 20.51 9.94 19.51
CA ILE A 783 21.06 10.23 18.19
C ILE A 783 21.49 8.91 17.60
N LEU A 784 21.14 8.65 16.35
CA LEU A 784 21.60 7.52 15.56
C LEU A 784 22.33 8.04 14.32
N LEU A 785 23.61 7.73 14.21
CA LEU A 785 24.41 7.99 13.01
C LEU A 785 24.85 6.68 12.40
N ILE A 786 24.54 6.48 11.12
CA ILE A 786 25.00 5.33 10.33
C ILE A 786 25.74 5.86 9.12
N ALA A 787 27.06 5.59 9.06
CA ALA A 787 27.94 6.02 8.00
C ALA A 787 28.53 4.80 7.26
N THR A 788 27.98 4.46 6.10
CA THR A 788 28.29 3.25 5.34
C THR A 788 27.82 3.35 3.88
N HIS A 789 27.85 2.23 3.13
CA HIS A 789 27.24 2.13 1.80
C HIS A 789 25.73 1.89 1.87
N GLY A 790 24.98 2.65 1.09
CA GLY A 790 23.55 2.40 0.82
C GLY A 790 23.38 1.61 -0.48
N ILE A 791 22.38 0.74 -0.50
CA ILE A 791 21.98 -0.04 -1.67
C ILE A 791 20.55 0.26 -2.03
N PHE A 792 20.28 0.33 -3.35
CA PHE A 792 18.94 0.43 -3.90
C PHE A 792 18.85 -0.31 -5.23
N PHE A 793 17.86 -1.19 -5.36
CA PHE A 793 17.58 -1.98 -6.57
C PHE A 793 16.27 -1.50 -7.20
N SER A 794 16.35 -0.94 -8.40
CA SER A 794 15.18 -0.48 -9.15
C SER A 794 14.29 -1.65 -9.60
N GLU A 795 13.00 -1.35 -9.88
CA GLU A 795 12.06 -2.33 -10.40
C GLU A 795 12.53 -2.87 -11.77
N PRO A 796 12.43 -4.18 -12.04
CA PRO A 796 12.85 -4.73 -13.30
C PRO A 796 11.95 -4.25 -14.43
N GLN A 797 12.53 -3.62 -15.43
CA GLN A 797 11.83 -3.39 -16.70
C GLN A 797 11.62 -4.77 -17.38
N ASN A 798 10.35 -5.05 -17.74
CA ASN A 798 9.91 -6.28 -18.39
C ASN A 798 10.85 -6.71 -19.54
N LYS A 799 11.79 -7.61 -19.26
CA LYS A 799 12.54 -8.37 -20.26
C LYS A 799 12.14 -9.83 -20.12
N THR A 800 11.71 -10.42 -21.25
CA THR A 800 11.39 -11.84 -21.42
C THR A 800 12.41 -12.76 -20.74
N PRO A 801 11.99 -13.82 -20.06
CA PRO A 801 12.90 -14.72 -19.36
C PRO A 801 13.74 -15.49 -20.37
N THR A 802 15.02 -15.21 -20.48
CA THR A 802 16.01 -16.11 -21.02
C THR A 802 16.33 -17.18 -19.98
N GLN A 803 16.26 -18.43 -20.37
CA GLN A 803 16.65 -19.59 -19.56
C GLN A 803 18.15 -19.51 -19.21
N GLU A 804 18.48 -19.14 -17.97
CA GLU A 804 19.80 -19.32 -17.39
C GLU A 804 19.75 -20.02 -16.03
N LEU A 805 20.66 -20.94 -15.84
CA LEU A 805 20.52 -22.16 -15.03
C LEU A 805 21.03 -22.07 -13.60
N THR A 806 21.58 -20.96 -13.12
CA THR A 806 21.99 -20.75 -11.71
C THR A 806 21.90 -19.27 -11.35
N LEU A 807 21.12 -18.93 -10.34
CA LEU A 807 21.01 -17.56 -9.85
C LEU A 807 21.81 -17.42 -8.54
N SER A 808 22.87 -16.61 -8.55
CA SER A 808 23.60 -16.18 -7.34
C SER A 808 22.78 -15.17 -6.53
N ARG A 809 23.20 -14.86 -5.29
CA ARG A 809 22.58 -13.77 -4.50
C ARG A 809 22.60 -12.45 -5.26
N VAL A 810 23.66 -12.16 -5.97
CA VAL A 810 23.82 -10.97 -6.80
C VAL A 810 22.86 -10.95 -7.96
N ASP A 811 22.62 -12.09 -8.60
CA ASP A 811 21.62 -12.22 -9.69
C ASP A 811 20.19 -12.00 -9.17
N LEU A 812 19.87 -12.47 -7.97
CA LEU A 812 18.56 -12.23 -7.34
C LEU A 812 18.35 -10.76 -7.04
N LEU A 813 19.38 -10.06 -6.57
CA LEU A 813 19.35 -8.62 -6.31
C LEU A 813 19.25 -7.79 -7.61
N SER A 814 20.03 -8.17 -8.64
CA SER A 814 20.15 -7.38 -9.89
C SER A 814 19.06 -7.69 -10.94
N LYS A 815 18.52 -8.92 -10.98
CA LYS A 815 17.49 -9.34 -11.96
C LYS A 815 16.05 -9.11 -11.48
N GLY A 816 15.85 -8.41 -10.36
CA GLY A 816 14.57 -7.82 -9.97
C GLY A 816 13.42 -8.79 -9.70
N LYS A 817 13.69 -9.95 -9.11
CA LYS A 817 12.64 -10.87 -8.63
C LYS A 817 12.15 -10.54 -7.21
N ILE A 818 12.55 -9.39 -6.66
CA ILE A 818 12.14 -8.97 -5.32
C ILE A 818 10.84 -8.18 -5.45
N GLU A 819 9.74 -8.82 -5.13
CA GLU A 819 8.40 -8.20 -5.18
C GLU A 819 8.19 -7.14 -4.10
N ASN A 820 8.76 -7.34 -2.90
CA ASN A 820 8.63 -6.39 -1.80
C ASN A 820 9.58 -5.20 -1.94
N PRO A 821 9.08 -3.96 -2.17
CA PRO A 821 9.93 -2.78 -2.33
C PRO A 821 10.82 -2.48 -1.12
N MET A 822 10.38 -2.84 0.10
CA MET A 822 11.15 -2.63 1.33
C MET A 822 12.38 -3.53 1.45
N MET A 823 12.50 -4.56 0.62
CA MET A 823 13.68 -5.42 0.52
C MET A 823 14.66 -4.96 -0.57
N ARG A 824 14.31 -3.94 -1.36
CA ARG A 824 15.17 -3.40 -2.42
C ARG A 824 16.12 -2.30 -1.94
N SER A 825 15.98 -1.85 -0.71
CA SER A 825 16.73 -0.74 -0.13
C SER A 825 17.35 -1.19 1.19
N GLY A 826 18.63 -0.91 1.41
CA GLY A 826 19.33 -1.34 2.62
C GLY A 826 20.66 -0.63 2.82
N LEU A 827 21.31 -0.97 3.93
CA LEU A 827 22.63 -0.48 4.33
C LEU A 827 23.59 -1.67 4.47
N ALA A 828 24.80 -1.55 3.93
CA ALA A 828 25.85 -2.56 4.08
C ALA A 828 26.58 -2.36 5.43
N LEU A 829 26.83 -3.45 6.14
CA LEU A 829 27.50 -3.48 7.44
C LEU A 829 28.68 -4.48 7.43
N ALA A 830 29.35 -4.68 8.55
CA ALA A 830 30.47 -5.60 8.63
C ALA A 830 30.06 -7.01 8.18
N GLY A 831 30.85 -7.59 7.27
CA GLY A 831 30.62 -8.89 6.66
C GLY A 831 29.76 -8.88 5.38
N ALA A 832 29.37 -7.72 4.84
CA ALA A 832 28.52 -7.64 3.65
C ALA A 832 29.10 -8.37 2.43
N ASN A 833 30.39 -8.20 2.12
CA ASN A 833 31.07 -8.91 1.03
C ASN A 833 31.11 -10.42 1.27
N THR A 834 31.41 -10.81 2.51
CA THR A 834 31.49 -12.22 2.93
C THR A 834 30.13 -12.90 2.74
N TRP A 835 29.05 -12.24 3.12
CA TRP A 835 27.70 -12.77 2.92
C TRP A 835 27.33 -12.89 1.44
N LEU A 836 27.67 -11.90 0.61
CA LEU A 836 27.46 -11.96 -0.85
C LEU A 836 28.21 -13.09 -1.51
N ALA A 837 29.39 -13.44 -0.98
CA ALA A 837 30.23 -14.55 -1.43
C ALA A 837 29.84 -15.92 -0.81
N ASP A 838 28.70 -16.04 -0.15
CA ASP A 838 28.27 -17.26 0.58
C ASP A 838 29.23 -17.70 1.69
N GLY A 839 30.05 -16.78 2.22
CA GLY A 839 30.97 -17.02 3.33
C GLY A 839 30.28 -17.09 4.69
N SER A 840 31.00 -17.60 5.68
CA SER A 840 30.52 -17.75 7.05
C SER A 840 30.76 -16.49 7.87
N LEU A 841 29.70 -15.96 8.50
CA LEU A 841 29.73 -14.76 9.34
C LEU A 841 29.65 -15.08 10.84
N PRO A 842 30.21 -14.22 11.71
CA PRO A 842 29.88 -14.23 13.13
C PRO A 842 28.37 -14.02 13.33
N LYS A 843 27.81 -14.60 14.40
CA LYS A 843 26.38 -14.49 14.69
C LYS A 843 25.91 -13.06 14.84
N GLU A 844 26.72 -12.19 15.41
CA GLU A 844 26.47 -10.78 15.66
C GLU A 844 26.43 -9.94 14.36
N ALA A 845 27.15 -10.38 13.34
CA ALA A 845 27.16 -9.74 12.02
C ALA A 845 25.87 -10.02 11.20
N GLY A 846 25.11 -11.05 11.59
CA GLY A 846 23.84 -11.38 10.93
C GLY A 846 24.02 -11.67 9.44
N LYS A 847 23.44 -10.83 8.60
CA LYS A 847 23.54 -10.86 7.12
C LYS A 847 24.63 -9.94 6.58
N GLY A 848 25.25 -9.10 7.42
CA GLY A 848 26.09 -7.98 6.98
C GLY A 848 25.30 -6.87 6.26
N PHE A 849 23.96 -6.95 6.25
CA PHE A 849 23.06 -5.96 5.68
C PHE A 849 21.86 -5.73 6.58
N ILE A 850 21.39 -4.50 6.63
CA ILE A 850 20.05 -4.20 7.18
C ILE A 850 19.19 -3.61 6.07
N PHE A 851 18.07 -4.28 5.73
CA PHE A 851 17.14 -3.83 4.73
C PHE A 851 16.08 -2.91 5.34
N ALA A 852 15.40 -2.13 4.49
CA ALA A 852 14.34 -1.24 4.95
C ALA A 852 13.22 -2.00 5.69
N GLN A 853 12.95 -3.25 5.31
CA GLN A 853 12.03 -4.13 6.03
C GLN A 853 12.44 -4.37 7.49
N ASP A 854 13.74 -4.61 7.73
CA ASP A 854 14.30 -4.83 9.07
C ASP A 854 14.29 -3.51 9.88
N VAL A 855 14.69 -2.41 9.22
CA VAL A 855 14.69 -1.06 9.81
C VAL A 855 13.32 -0.66 10.30
N ALA A 856 12.26 -0.98 9.55
CA ALA A 856 10.88 -0.66 9.93
C ALA A 856 10.46 -1.30 11.27
N GLY A 857 11.14 -2.38 11.70
CA GLY A 857 10.92 -3.05 13.00
C GLY A 857 11.69 -2.46 14.18
N LEU A 858 12.62 -1.52 13.97
CA LEU A 858 13.43 -0.93 15.04
C LEU A 858 12.59 -0.09 16.02
N ASP A 859 13.10 0.03 17.25
CA ASP A 859 12.58 0.98 18.24
C ASP A 859 13.33 2.31 18.15
N LEU A 860 12.74 3.31 17.53
CA LEU A 860 13.28 4.67 17.41
C LEU A 860 12.30 5.76 17.94
N TRP A 861 11.33 5.38 18.77
CA TRP A 861 10.26 6.28 19.23
C TRP A 861 10.73 7.41 20.16
N ALA A 862 11.86 7.25 20.84
CA ALA A 862 12.51 8.31 21.61
C ALA A 862 13.74 8.91 20.90
N ASN A 863 14.00 8.46 19.64
CA ASN A 863 15.07 9.02 18.83
C ASN A 863 14.75 10.44 18.41
N GLU A 864 15.68 11.38 18.65
CA GLU A 864 15.52 12.76 18.23
C GLU A 864 15.97 12.97 16.80
N ILE A 865 17.05 12.32 16.40
CA ILE A 865 17.61 12.45 15.06
C ILE A 865 18.32 11.17 14.61
N THR A 866 18.04 10.78 13.39
CA THR A 866 18.81 9.75 12.66
C THR A 866 19.49 10.39 11.46
N VAL A 867 20.80 10.19 11.33
CA VAL A 867 21.62 10.65 10.21
C VAL A 867 22.07 9.44 9.42
N LEU A 868 21.71 9.39 8.14
CA LEU A 868 22.09 8.33 7.22
C LEU A 868 23.15 8.87 6.25
N SER A 869 24.41 8.70 6.62
CA SER A 869 25.55 9.03 5.76
C SER A 869 25.88 7.83 4.86
N ALA A 870 24.98 7.57 3.91
CA ALA A 870 25.13 6.46 2.96
C ALA A 870 24.51 6.87 1.61
N CYS A 871 25.07 6.36 0.53
CA CYS A 871 24.64 6.71 -0.83
C CYS A 871 23.16 6.33 -1.09
N ASN A 872 22.42 7.24 -1.75
CA ASN A 872 21.05 6.98 -2.20
C ASN A 872 20.06 6.54 -1.10
N THR A 873 20.27 6.92 0.14
CA THR A 873 19.41 6.50 1.27
C THR A 873 17.99 7.04 1.23
N ALA A 874 17.79 8.17 0.56
CA ALA A 874 16.46 8.74 0.33
C ALA A 874 15.75 8.16 -0.91
N MET A 875 16.42 7.30 -1.69
CA MET A 875 15.86 6.63 -2.85
C MET A 875 15.01 5.43 -2.47
N GLY A 876 14.03 5.10 -3.30
CA GLY A 876 13.15 3.96 -3.11
C GLY A 876 12.14 3.86 -4.26
N ASP A 877 11.32 2.80 -4.26
CA ASP A 877 10.23 2.69 -5.22
C ASP A 877 9.14 3.71 -4.92
N ILE A 878 8.77 4.49 -5.92
CA ILE A 878 7.72 5.49 -5.80
C ILE A 878 6.37 4.82 -6.03
N LYS A 879 5.50 4.88 -5.02
CA LYS A 879 4.09 4.46 -5.15
C LYS A 879 3.20 5.68 -4.99
N ILE A 880 2.42 5.97 -6.03
CA ILE A 880 1.56 7.17 -6.09
C ILE A 880 0.65 7.24 -4.87
N GLY A 881 0.70 8.36 -4.14
CA GLY A 881 -0.08 8.59 -2.92
C GLY A 881 0.40 7.85 -1.68
N GLU A 882 1.39 6.94 -1.77
CA GLU A 882 2.01 6.23 -0.65
C GLU A 882 3.47 6.66 -0.40
N GLY A 883 4.06 7.43 -1.31
CA GLY A 883 5.41 7.97 -1.20
C GLY A 883 6.51 7.01 -1.62
N VAL A 884 7.72 7.24 -1.12
CA VAL A 884 8.93 6.46 -1.46
C VAL A 884 9.06 5.26 -0.54
N PHE A 885 9.06 4.05 -1.11
CA PHE A 885 9.29 2.80 -0.40
C PHE A 885 10.79 2.50 -0.35
N GLY A 886 11.38 2.62 0.82
CA GLY A 886 12.80 2.40 1.06
C GLY A 886 13.19 2.78 2.49
N LEU A 887 14.48 3.04 2.72
CA LEU A 887 15.02 3.40 4.04
C LEU A 887 14.34 4.64 4.64
N ARG A 888 14.04 5.66 3.82
CA ARG A 888 13.32 6.87 4.24
C ARG A 888 12.02 6.56 4.96
N ARG A 889 11.20 5.71 4.34
CA ARG A 889 9.91 5.26 4.90
C ARG A 889 10.13 4.38 6.13
N ALA A 890 11.11 3.48 6.08
CA ALA A 890 11.40 2.54 7.15
C ALA A 890 11.79 3.22 8.47
N PHE A 891 12.70 4.20 8.43
CA PHE A 891 13.08 4.97 9.62
C PHE A 891 11.92 5.81 10.17
N ALA A 892 11.07 6.35 9.29
CA ALA A 892 9.85 7.03 9.70
C ALA A 892 8.87 6.05 10.39
N ILE A 893 8.68 4.83 9.88
CA ILE A 893 7.85 3.79 10.52
C ILE A 893 8.44 3.36 11.87
N ALA A 894 9.76 3.23 11.96
CA ALA A 894 10.48 2.90 13.20
C ALA A 894 10.32 3.95 14.31
N GLY A 895 9.94 5.19 13.94
CA GLY A 895 9.63 6.26 14.90
C GLY A 895 10.67 7.38 14.97
N ALA A 896 11.67 7.44 14.08
CA ALA A 896 12.62 8.54 14.04
C ALA A 896 11.89 9.89 13.88
N LYS A 897 12.15 10.85 14.78
CA LYS A 897 11.50 12.18 14.72
C LYS A 897 12.05 13.01 13.58
N THR A 898 13.37 12.96 13.37
CA THR A 898 14.04 13.63 12.27
C THR A 898 14.97 12.67 11.56
N LEU A 899 14.98 12.75 10.24
CA LEU A 899 15.83 11.98 9.37
C LEU A 899 16.62 12.93 8.48
N VAL A 900 17.95 12.88 8.55
CA VAL A 900 18.88 13.55 7.65
C VAL A 900 19.50 12.53 6.73
N MET A 901 19.34 12.70 5.41
CA MET A 901 19.72 11.69 4.42
C MET A 901 20.06 12.32 3.07
N SER A 902 20.75 11.55 2.21
CA SER A 902 21.15 11.99 0.89
C SER A 902 20.28 11.42 -0.25
N LEU A 903 20.04 12.24 -1.29
CA LEU A 903 19.30 11.90 -2.51
C LEU A 903 20.18 11.32 -3.63
N TRP A 904 21.50 11.46 -3.51
CA TRP A 904 22.51 10.86 -4.38
C TRP A 904 23.80 10.58 -3.64
N SER A 905 24.72 9.88 -4.29
CA SER A 905 26.04 9.58 -3.75
C SER A 905 26.88 10.84 -3.65
N VAL A 906 27.36 11.18 -2.46
CA VAL A 906 28.21 12.34 -2.16
C VAL A 906 29.58 11.84 -1.71
N PRO A 907 30.71 12.50 -2.08
CA PRO A 907 32.03 12.12 -1.59
C PRO A 907 32.10 12.08 -0.05
N ASP A 908 32.67 11.01 0.49
CA ASP A 908 32.62 10.66 1.90
C ASP A 908 33.35 11.69 2.81
N LYS A 909 34.46 12.26 2.37
CA LYS A 909 35.19 13.28 3.14
C LYS A 909 34.48 14.63 3.12
N ALA A 910 33.88 15.05 2.00
CA ALA A 910 33.02 16.23 1.93
C ALA A 910 31.79 16.07 2.84
N THR A 911 31.22 14.88 2.86
CA THR A 911 30.11 14.50 3.78
C THR A 911 30.56 14.61 5.25
N ALA A 912 31.75 14.12 5.60
CA ALA A 912 32.27 14.23 6.96
C ALA A 912 32.38 15.70 7.40
N LEU A 913 32.89 16.58 6.53
CA LEU A 913 33.01 18.00 6.80
C LEU A 913 31.64 18.69 6.97
N LEU A 914 30.66 18.34 6.11
CA LEU A 914 29.29 18.83 6.20
C LEU A 914 28.62 18.43 7.51
N MET A 915 28.75 17.18 7.89
CA MET A 915 28.11 16.66 9.11
C MET A 915 28.79 17.15 10.39
N GLU A 916 30.12 17.32 10.40
CA GLU A 916 30.80 18.00 11.50
C GLU A 916 30.22 19.40 11.73
N ARG A 917 30.06 20.18 10.66
CA ARG A 917 29.46 21.52 10.73
C ARG A 917 27.98 21.49 11.13
N PHE A 918 27.22 20.52 10.64
CA PHE A 918 25.82 20.30 11.01
C PHE A 918 25.64 20.11 12.52
N PHE A 919 26.40 19.18 13.13
CA PHE A 919 26.35 18.94 14.57
C PHE A 919 26.84 20.16 15.38
N GLU A 920 27.84 20.86 14.88
CA GLU A 920 28.31 22.13 15.49
C GLU A 920 27.19 23.18 15.53
N ASN A 921 26.42 23.31 14.46
CA ASN A 921 25.27 24.21 14.38
C ASN A 921 24.13 23.76 15.32
N CYS A 922 23.88 22.44 15.43
CA CYS A 922 22.93 21.91 16.40
C CYS A 922 23.34 22.24 17.85
N ASP A 923 24.64 22.16 18.18
CA ASP A 923 25.17 22.53 19.51
C ASP A 923 24.97 24.03 19.83
N ARG A 924 24.96 24.88 18.79
CA ARG A 924 24.63 26.31 18.93
C ARG A 924 23.15 26.57 19.15
N GLY A 925 22.30 25.51 19.09
CA GLY A 925 20.87 25.62 19.31
C GLY A 925 20.07 26.02 18.08
N LEU A 926 20.63 25.90 16.86
CA LEU A 926 19.87 26.10 15.61
C LEU A 926 18.84 24.99 15.43
N GLY A 927 17.76 25.31 14.75
CA GLY A 927 16.80 24.30 14.27
C GLY A 927 17.47 23.30 13.32
N ARG A 928 17.01 22.04 13.32
CA ARG A 928 17.67 20.94 12.58
C ARG A 928 17.77 21.22 11.07
N ALA A 929 16.73 21.77 10.47
CA ALA A 929 16.75 22.15 9.05
C ALA A 929 17.67 23.36 8.80
N GLU A 930 17.64 24.35 9.68
CA GLU A 930 18.51 25.53 9.64
C GLU A 930 19.99 25.14 9.83
N ALA A 931 20.26 24.24 10.78
CA ALA A 931 21.61 23.71 11.03
C ALA A 931 22.17 22.99 9.80
N LEU A 932 21.33 22.24 9.06
CA LEU A 932 21.74 21.59 7.82
C LEU A 932 21.99 22.61 6.70
N GLN A 933 21.10 23.56 6.54
CA GLN A 933 21.23 24.64 5.54
C GLN A 933 22.50 25.45 5.74
N GLU A 934 22.82 25.83 6.99
CA GLU A 934 24.07 26.53 7.33
C GLU A 934 25.32 25.68 7.06
N ALA A 935 25.23 24.37 7.30
CA ALA A 935 26.32 23.45 6.95
C ALA A 935 26.51 23.31 5.43
N GLN A 936 25.42 23.28 4.66
CA GLN A 936 25.45 23.30 3.20
C GLN A 936 26.05 24.61 2.66
N ASN A 937 25.65 25.75 3.21
CA ASN A 937 26.21 27.05 2.86
C ASN A 937 27.70 27.14 3.20
N TYR A 938 28.14 26.60 4.31
CA TYR A 938 29.55 26.53 4.68
C TYR A 938 30.37 25.78 3.60
N LEU A 939 29.91 24.58 3.15
CA LEU A 939 30.61 23.85 2.08
C LEU A 939 30.59 24.61 0.76
N ARG A 940 29.47 25.23 0.40
CA ARG A 940 29.32 26.01 -0.83
C ARG A 940 30.31 27.20 -0.89
N THR A 941 30.68 27.75 0.26
CA THR A 941 31.46 28.99 0.35
C THR A 941 32.87 28.85 0.84
N ILE A 942 33.23 27.63 1.37
CA ILE A 942 34.56 27.38 1.96
C ILE A 942 35.65 27.50 0.92
N THR A 943 36.72 28.21 1.31
CA THR A 943 37.87 28.45 0.46
C THR A 943 38.97 27.40 0.68
N VAL A 944 39.89 27.26 -0.28
CA VAL A 944 41.09 26.42 -0.14
C VAL A 944 41.92 26.82 1.09
N LYS A 945 41.99 28.10 1.39
CA LYS A 945 42.67 28.62 2.59
C LYS A 945 42.04 28.12 3.89
N GLU A 946 40.70 28.13 3.96
CA GLU A 946 39.97 27.63 5.13
C GLU A 946 40.05 26.10 5.26
N LEU A 947 39.99 25.36 4.16
CA LEU A 947 40.18 23.92 4.15
C LEU A 947 41.56 23.50 4.72
N ARG A 948 42.60 24.25 4.41
CA ARG A 948 43.96 24.01 4.96
C ARG A 948 44.07 24.17 6.47
N GLN A 949 43.11 24.80 7.14
CA GLN A 949 43.13 25.08 8.57
C GLN A 949 42.67 23.89 9.44
N SER A 950 42.04 22.89 8.86
CA SER A 950 41.55 21.73 9.58
C SER A 950 42.13 20.41 9.02
N SER A 951 42.29 19.41 9.88
CA SER A 951 42.77 18.10 9.45
C SER A 951 41.80 17.43 8.43
N LEU A 952 40.51 17.61 8.63
CA LEU A 952 39.50 17.08 7.75
C LEU A 952 39.47 17.85 6.40
N GLY A 953 39.61 19.17 6.43
CA GLY A 953 39.73 19.99 5.22
C GLY A 953 40.96 19.64 4.37
N LEU A 954 42.08 19.26 5.02
CA LEU A 954 43.27 18.76 4.32
C LEU A 954 42.99 17.43 3.61
N GLU A 955 42.24 16.52 4.24
CA GLU A 955 41.86 15.25 3.62
C GLU A 955 40.88 15.47 2.43
N VAL A 956 39.98 16.43 2.52
CA VAL A 956 39.10 16.84 1.39
C VAL A 956 39.94 17.37 0.23
N LEU A 957 40.91 18.22 0.51
CA LEU A 957 41.82 18.75 -0.53
C LEU A 957 42.69 17.65 -1.18
N LYS A 958 43.16 16.67 -0.43
CA LYS A 958 43.86 15.52 -0.99
C LYS A 958 43.04 14.74 -1.99
N ASP A 959 41.75 14.51 -1.67
CA ASP A 959 40.80 13.85 -2.56
C ASP A 959 40.55 14.63 -3.85
N LEU A 960 40.29 15.94 -3.70
CA LEU A 960 40.04 16.81 -4.83
C LEU A 960 41.23 16.91 -5.79
N LEU A 961 42.48 16.80 -5.24
CA LEU A 961 43.71 16.88 -6.01
C LEU A 961 44.23 15.50 -6.47
N GLY A 962 43.59 14.40 -6.08
CA GLY A 962 44.05 13.05 -6.40
C GLY A 962 45.41 12.65 -5.81
N VAL A 963 45.85 13.31 -4.70
CA VAL A 963 47.21 13.14 -4.13
C VAL A 963 47.19 12.42 -2.77
N LYS A 964 48.10 11.48 -2.56
CA LYS A 964 48.24 10.76 -1.26
C LYS A 964 48.89 11.59 -0.17
N GLU A 965 49.81 12.46 -0.53
CA GLU A 965 50.52 13.37 0.40
C GLU A 965 50.51 14.78 -0.21
N LEU A 966 50.08 15.78 0.59
CA LEU A 966 50.27 17.20 0.22
C LEU A 966 51.72 17.56 0.46
N ASP A 967 52.52 17.51 -0.59
CA ASP A 967 53.83 18.11 -0.58
C ASP A 967 53.64 19.62 -0.47
N LEU A 968 54.14 20.27 0.59
CA LEU A 968 53.99 21.71 0.88
C LEU A 968 54.54 22.60 -0.22
N GLN A 969 55.25 22.02 -1.21
CA GLN A 969 55.82 22.75 -2.36
C GLN A 969 55.03 22.59 -3.67
N VAL A 970 54.01 21.76 -3.73
CA VAL A 970 53.09 21.69 -4.88
C VAL A 970 52.06 22.80 -4.73
N SER A 971 52.52 24.04 -4.89
CA SER A 971 51.71 25.24 -5.17
C SER A 971 51.15 25.10 -6.59
N ILE A 972 50.05 24.38 -6.75
CA ILE A 972 49.56 24.11 -8.08
C ILE A 972 48.05 24.42 -8.17
N SER A 973 47.75 25.25 -9.12
CA SER A 973 46.51 25.57 -9.78
C SER A 973 45.32 26.10 -8.94
N CYS A 974 45.21 25.84 -7.62
CA CYS A 974 44.14 26.42 -6.80
C CYS A 974 44.63 27.66 -6.06
N GLN A 975 43.99 28.80 -6.28
CA GLN A 975 44.20 30.01 -5.51
C GLN A 975 43.64 29.86 -4.09
N GLU A 976 44.17 30.58 -3.11
CA GLU A 976 43.70 30.50 -1.71
C GLU A 976 42.21 30.86 -1.54
N ASP A 977 41.68 31.67 -2.42
CA ASP A 977 40.30 32.17 -2.43
C ASP A 977 39.35 31.28 -3.28
N ASP A 978 39.86 30.24 -3.96
CA ASP A 978 39.04 29.33 -4.74
C ASP A 978 38.10 28.54 -3.83
N LYS A 979 36.88 28.24 -4.32
CA LYS A 979 35.82 27.51 -3.63
C LYS A 979 35.63 26.12 -4.25
N PRO A 980 36.46 25.15 -3.95
CA PRO A 980 36.49 23.86 -4.68
C PRO A 980 35.25 23.02 -4.46
N LEU A 981 34.41 23.31 -3.45
CA LEU A 981 33.19 22.59 -3.12
C LEU A 981 31.94 23.39 -3.49
N GLU A 982 32.03 24.45 -4.33
CA GLU A 982 30.89 25.32 -4.66
C GLU A 982 29.75 24.54 -5.38
N HIS A 983 30.07 23.51 -6.16
CA HIS A 983 29.07 22.74 -6.92
C HIS A 983 28.11 21.96 -6.02
N PRO A 984 26.77 22.00 -6.27
CA PRO A 984 25.76 21.32 -5.45
C PRO A 984 25.93 19.81 -5.32
N PHE A 985 26.69 19.16 -6.18
CA PHE A 985 27.03 17.75 -6.09
C PHE A 985 27.59 17.36 -4.71
N TYR A 986 28.46 18.23 -4.11
CA TYR A 986 29.15 17.95 -2.84
C TYR A 986 28.29 18.13 -1.60
N TRP A 987 27.21 18.89 -1.64
CA TRP A 987 26.42 19.26 -0.46
C TRP A 987 24.91 19.30 -0.70
N GLY A 988 24.46 19.43 -1.96
CA GLY A 988 23.04 19.65 -2.31
C GLY A 988 22.14 18.44 -2.11
N ALA A 989 22.72 17.23 -2.03
CA ALA A 989 21.97 15.98 -1.86
C ALA A 989 21.19 15.88 -0.55
N TRP A 990 21.60 16.59 0.47
CA TRP A 990 21.15 16.40 1.84
C TRP A 990 19.82 17.06 2.11
N VAL A 991 18.91 16.30 2.68
CA VAL A 991 17.56 16.75 3.05
C VAL A 991 17.27 16.44 4.52
N CYS A 992 16.53 17.33 5.18
CA CYS A 992 16.04 17.17 6.55
C CYS A 992 14.53 16.89 6.51
N GLN A 993 14.13 15.73 7.00
CA GLN A 993 12.72 15.32 7.06
C GLN A 993 12.26 15.14 8.51
N GLY A 994 11.10 15.66 8.85
CA GLY A 994 10.48 15.50 10.16
C GLY A 994 10.51 16.76 11.02
N ASP A 995 10.79 16.60 12.31
CA ASP A 995 10.87 17.70 13.28
C ASP A 995 12.07 18.62 12.98
N THR A 996 11.83 19.91 12.85
CA THR A 996 12.84 20.91 12.53
C THR A 996 13.27 21.75 13.74
N THR A 997 12.66 21.54 14.89
CA THR A 997 12.99 22.29 16.13
C THR A 997 14.43 22.00 16.58
N PRO A 998 15.06 22.88 17.37
CA PRO A 998 16.36 22.62 17.96
C PRO A 998 16.38 21.30 18.73
N LEU A 999 17.53 20.66 18.79
CA LEU A 999 17.70 19.50 19.66
C LEU A 999 17.45 19.90 21.13
N PRO A 1000 16.75 19.11 21.93
CA PRO A 1000 16.32 19.50 23.29
C PRO A 1000 17.48 19.61 24.30
N PHE A 1001 18.69 19.40 23.86
CA PHE A 1001 19.94 19.49 24.66
C PHE A 1001 21.10 19.91 23.76
N PRO A 1002 22.07 20.65 24.25
CA PRO A 1002 23.33 20.75 23.56
C PRO A 1002 23.97 19.37 23.49
N ALA A 1003 24.44 18.99 22.31
CA ALA A 1003 25.05 17.67 22.12
C ALA A 1003 26.26 17.44 23.03
N CYS A 1004 26.88 18.56 23.49
CA CYS A 1004 28.09 18.60 24.34
C CYS A 1004 27.88 18.93 25.82
N SER A 1005 26.65 19.16 26.31
CA SER A 1005 26.42 19.51 27.74
C SER A 1005 26.27 18.31 28.68
#